data_c648548a06ccb8dad968a85448462a6b
#
_entry.id   c648548a06ccb8dad968a85448462a6b
#
_cell.length_a   1.000
_cell.length_b   1.000
_cell.length_c   1.000
_cell.angle_alpha   90.00
_cell.angle_beta   90.00
_cell.angle_gamma   90.00
#
_symmetry.space_group_name_H-M   'P 1'
#
loop_
_entity.id
_entity.type
_entity.pdbx_description
1 polymer ?
#
loop_
_entity_poly.entity_id
_entity_poly.type
_entity_poly.pdbx_seq_one_letter_code
_entity_poly.pdbx_strand_id
1 'polypeptide(L)'
;MLLSKDAIADVIEILRSDDFYRPAHQIIHDVITDLYGRGEPADAVTVFDELQKRGEMARVGGAAYLHTLTAVVPTAANAGYYAKIVREQAILRRLIEAGTRIVSYGYGGQNEEVDDLVDRAQAEIYKVTERRTSEDYRPLSEIMPGALDELEAIGSRGGHMVGVPTGFQDLDQLTNGLHPGQMIVVAARPAMGKSTLGLDFARSAAIRNGMTTVIFSLEMSRNEITMRLLSAEARVALHAMRSGMMSDDDWTRLARRMSEVAEAPLFIDDSPNMSMMEIRAKCRRLKQRHDLRFVIIDYLQLMSSPKKTESRQNEVSEISRGIKLLAKELEVPVIAMSQLNRGPEQRTDKRPQVSDLRESGCLTADTRVLRADTGAEVSLGELLESGARDIPVWSLDDRLRLVPKTMTHVFPSGVKEVFRLRLRSGREIKATANHPFMTLDGWRPLGELSPGARLAVPRHTPAPQQLQEWPDDQLIMLGHMIGDGSFVKRQPIRYASKDEMCVGTVARAARHFGVSAVRDDYPAARVTTLRLPAPYRLTHGKRNPIAAWLDGLGLFGLRSHEKFVPDDVFSLSKRQIALFLRHLWATDGCVWWDEKAGQARIYYASTSRRLIDDVARLLLRFNVMTRVKEIRKGDHRPGYQLMIYGADNQLRFLDDVGVHGERSTQAGRCTARLRKVAGNTNLDTVPREVWDRVREALTERGTTQREFGTQYCGSAMWKPAPSRGRMGRIAAILDDAELDILATNDVFWDEIASVESLGEQPVYDATVLGTHNFVANGISVHNSIEQDADMVILLHREDAYEKESPRAGEADLIVGKHRNGPTATVTVAFQGHYSRFVDMAQH
;
A
#
# COMPACT_ATOMS: atom_id res chain seq x y z
N MET A 1 0.08 17.01 -27.31
CA MET A 1 -0.37 15.67 -26.91
C MET A 1 -1.60 15.23 -27.72
N LEU A 2 -2.72 15.92 -27.75
CA LEU A 2 -3.95 15.52 -28.51
C LEU A 2 -3.79 15.45 -30.04
N LEU A 3 -2.68 15.95 -30.59
CA LEU A 3 -2.42 16.01 -32.04
C LEU A 3 -1.40 14.98 -32.54
N SER A 4 -0.59 14.38 -31.68
CA SER A 4 0.46 13.44 -32.07
C SER A 4 0.82 12.51 -30.91
N LYS A 5 0.96 11.21 -31.23
CA LYS A 5 1.39 10.18 -30.27
C LYS A 5 2.85 10.38 -29.83
N ASP A 6 3.74 10.78 -30.76
CA ASP A 6 5.16 11.01 -30.44
C ASP A 6 5.32 12.20 -29.49
N ALA A 7 4.53 13.27 -29.67
CA ALA A 7 4.51 14.41 -28.78
C ALA A 7 4.06 14.07 -27.34
N ILE A 8 3.34 12.95 -27.15
CA ILE A 8 2.94 12.49 -25.81
C ILE A 8 4.16 11.98 -25.04
N ALA A 9 5.03 11.19 -25.67
CA ALA A 9 6.24 10.67 -25.05
C ALA A 9 7.13 11.84 -24.58
N ASP A 10 7.44 12.80 -25.44
CA ASP A 10 8.27 13.98 -25.13
C ASP A 10 7.71 14.81 -23.95
N VAL A 11 6.38 14.94 -23.88
CA VAL A 11 5.74 15.75 -22.83
C VAL A 11 5.71 15.04 -21.50
N ILE A 12 5.44 13.73 -21.48
CA ILE A 12 5.38 12.92 -20.23
C ILE A 12 6.74 12.88 -19.54
N GLU A 13 7.85 12.91 -20.29
CA GLU A 13 9.19 12.99 -19.73
C GLU A 13 9.45 14.32 -19.00
N ILE A 14 8.86 15.42 -19.49
CA ILE A 14 9.11 16.77 -18.99
C ILE A 14 8.10 17.21 -17.95
N LEU A 15 6.80 16.90 -18.15
CA LEU A 15 5.69 17.39 -17.34
C LEU A 15 4.99 16.27 -16.55
N ARG A 16 4.49 16.68 -15.40
CA ARG A 16 3.50 15.93 -14.62
C ARG A 16 2.20 16.72 -14.55
N SER A 17 1.13 16.06 -14.15
CA SER A 17 -0.20 16.69 -14.06
C SER A 17 -0.22 17.92 -13.15
N ASP A 18 0.55 17.91 -12.05
CA ASP A 18 0.66 19.04 -11.11
C ASP A 18 1.41 20.24 -11.69
N ASP A 19 2.09 20.12 -12.81
CA ASP A 19 2.76 21.26 -13.46
C ASP A 19 1.76 22.16 -14.19
N PHE A 20 0.54 21.67 -14.44
CA PHE A 20 -0.51 22.48 -15.05
C PHE A 20 -1.24 23.33 -14.02
N TYR A 21 -1.40 24.61 -14.30
CA TYR A 21 -2.09 25.56 -13.42
C TYR A 21 -3.58 25.28 -13.30
N ARG A 22 -4.23 24.93 -14.43
CA ARG A 22 -5.67 24.68 -14.45
C ARG A 22 -5.98 23.21 -14.14
N PRO A 23 -6.85 22.91 -13.16
CA PRO A 23 -7.25 21.54 -12.85
C PRO A 23 -7.83 20.78 -14.06
N ALA A 24 -8.52 21.49 -14.95
CA ALA A 24 -9.00 20.91 -16.21
C ALA A 24 -7.87 20.34 -17.08
N HIS A 25 -6.72 21.03 -17.15
CA HIS A 25 -5.55 20.56 -17.90
C HIS A 25 -4.86 19.39 -17.20
N GLN A 26 -4.84 19.35 -15.88
CA GLN A 26 -4.33 18.22 -15.10
C GLN A 26 -5.14 16.95 -15.42
N ILE A 27 -6.48 17.06 -15.37
CA ILE A 27 -7.39 15.96 -15.70
C ILE A 27 -7.19 15.47 -17.14
N ILE A 28 -7.08 16.37 -18.11
CA ILE A 28 -6.83 16.02 -19.51
C ILE A 28 -5.48 15.32 -19.67
N HIS A 29 -4.43 15.83 -19.03
CA HIS A 29 -3.11 15.24 -19.04
C HIS A 29 -3.10 13.82 -18.45
N ASP A 30 -3.78 13.61 -17.30
CA ASP A 30 -3.92 12.31 -16.66
C ASP A 30 -4.61 11.30 -17.60
N VAL A 31 -5.70 11.73 -18.25
CA VAL A 31 -6.43 10.86 -19.21
C VAL A 31 -5.57 10.52 -20.42
N ILE A 32 -4.84 11.50 -20.99
CA ILE A 32 -3.93 11.25 -22.11
C ILE A 32 -2.83 10.26 -21.72
N THR A 33 -2.24 10.44 -20.54
CA THR A 33 -1.17 9.58 -20.01
C THR A 33 -1.67 8.16 -19.77
N ASP A 34 -2.88 8.00 -19.23
CA ASP A 34 -3.49 6.70 -19.01
C ASP A 34 -3.82 5.97 -20.34
N LEU A 35 -4.39 6.68 -21.32
CA LEU A 35 -4.65 6.12 -22.65
C LEU A 35 -3.35 5.70 -23.34
N TYR A 36 -2.33 6.54 -23.27
CA TYR A 36 -1.00 6.25 -23.81
C TYR A 36 -0.36 5.03 -23.13
N GLY A 37 -0.45 4.94 -21.81
CA GLY A 37 0.07 3.80 -21.04
C GLY A 37 -0.63 2.46 -21.36
N ARG A 38 -1.91 2.52 -21.81
CA ARG A 38 -2.67 1.35 -22.28
C ARG A 38 -2.43 1.04 -23.76
N GLY A 39 -1.61 1.85 -24.46
CA GLY A 39 -1.37 1.72 -25.88
C GLY A 39 -2.53 2.19 -26.78
N GLU A 40 -3.56 2.79 -26.20
CA GLU A 40 -4.74 3.31 -26.90
C GLU A 40 -4.44 4.67 -27.56
N PRO A 41 -5.14 5.05 -28.63
CA PRO A 41 -5.05 6.40 -29.19
C PRO A 41 -5.47 7.44 -28.14
N ALA A 42 -4.77 8.57 -28.09
CA ALA A 42 -5.06 9.66 -27.14
C ALA A 42 -5.35 10.96 -27.93
N ASP A 43 -6.28 10.89 -28.86
CA ASP A 43 -6.80 12.05 -29.61
C ASP A 43 -8.02 12.68 -28.90
N ALA A 44 -8.53 13.79 -29.45
CA ALA A 44 -9.62 14.52 -28.85
C ALA A 44 -10.92 13.68 -28.72
N VAL A 45 -11.13 12.68 -29.56
CA VAL A 45 -12.32 11.81 -29.53
C VAL A 45 -12.21 10.76 -28.44
N THR A 46 -11.09 10.07 -28.37
CA THR A 46 -10.84 9.04 -27.35
C THR A 46 -10.72 9.64 -25.95
N VAL A 47 -10.07 10.80 -25.82
CA VAL A 47 -10.00 11.54 -24.55
C VAL A 47 -11.37 12.03 -24.11
N PHE A 48 -12.23 12.47 -25.05
CA PHE A 48 -13.63 12.84 -24.76
C PHE A 48 -14.40 11.63 -24.19
N ASP A 49 -14.33 10.48 -24.86
CA ASP A 49 -15.03 9.26 -24.45
C ASP A 49 -14.56 8.80 -23.05
N GLU A 50 -13.27 8.83 -22.80
CA GLU A 50 -12.69 8.45 -21.51
C GLU A 50 -13.09 9.44 -20.39
N LEU A 51 -13.08 10.75 -20.64
CA LEU A 51 -13.57 11.76 -19.70
C LEU A 51 -15.05 11.61 -19.38
N GLN A 52 -15.86 11.21 -20.37
CA GLN A 52 -17.28 10.93 -20.18
C GLN A 52 -17.49 9.69 -19.32
N LYS A 53 -16.71 8.62 -19.55
CA LYS A 53 -16.72 7.39 -18.74
C LYS A 53 -16.33 7.65 -17.28
N ARG A 54 -15.38 8.55 -17.05
CA ARG A 54 -14.95 8.96 -15.70
C ARG A 54 -15.92 9.93 -15.02
N GLY A 55 -16.86 10.51 -15.76
CA GLY A 55 -17.79 11.54 -15.25
C GLY A 55 -17.13 12.89 -15.01
N GLU A 56 -15.96 13.15 -15.61
CA GLU A 56 -15.15 14.37 -15.42
C GLU A 56 -15.38 15.42 -16.51
N MET A 57 -16.20 15.12 -17.51
CA MET A 57 -16.42 15.99 -18.66
C MET A 57 -16.88 17.41 -18.29
N ALA A 58 -17.76 17.55 -17.28
CA ALA A 58 -18.23 18.86 -16.83
C ALA A 58 -17.12 19.72 -16.19
N ARG A 59 -16.13 19.10 -15.58
CA ARG A 59 -14.99 19.75 -14.92
C ARG A 59 -13.98 20.28 -15.94
N VAL A 60 -13.90 19.63 -17.10
CA VAL A 60 -12.97 19.99 -18.18
C VAL A 60 -13.53 21.10 -19.07
N GLY A 61 -14.83 21.40 -19.00
CA GLY A 61 -15.47 22.42 -19.84
C GLY A 61 -16.16 21.85 -21.10
N GLY A 62 -16.40 20.56 -21.15
CA GLY A 62 -17.14 19.91 -22.22
C GLY A 62 -16.33 19.66 -23.50
N ALA A 63 -16.97 19.03 -24.50
CA ALA A 63 -16.37 18.71 -25.80
C ALA A 63 -15.80 19.94 -26.52
N ALA A 64 -16.48 21.08 -26.43
CA ALA A 64 -16.06 22.32 -27.08
C ALA A 64 -14.67 22.79 -26.60
N TYR A 65 -14.34 22.53 -25.34
CA TYR A 65 -13.04 22.92 -24.79
C TYR A 65 -11.89 22.07 -25.34
N LEU A 66 -12.09 20.75 -25.49
CA LEU A 66 -11.09 19.88 -26.11
C LEU A 66 -10.80 20.29 -27.56
N HIS A 67 -11.84 20.66 -28.32
CA HIS A 67 -11.67 21.20 -29.67
C HIS A 67 -10.91 22.53 -29.67
N THR A 68 -11.19 23.41 -28.73
CA THR A 68 -10.44 24.67 -28.59
C THR A 68 -8.96 24.41 -28.34
N LEU A 69 -8.61 23.47 -27.48
CA LEU A 69 -7.20 23.11 -27.19
C LEU A 69 -6.46 22.60 -28.44
N THR A 70 -7.10 21.82 -29.28
CA THR A 70 -6.49 21.32 -30.52
C THR A 70 -6.35 22.39 -31.59
N ALA A 71 -7.28 23.37 -31.63
CA ALA A 71 -7.28 24.44 -32.61
C ALA A 71 -6.25 25.56 -32.34
N VAL A 72 -5.83 25.76 -31.09
CA VAL A 72 -4.91 26.83 -30.69
C VAL A 72 -3.44 26.50 -31.06
N VAL A 73 -3.07 25.23 -31.16
CA VAL A 73 -1.68 24.84 -31.41
C VAL A 73 -1.47 24.51 -32.91
N PRO A 74 -0.60 25.22 -33.60
CA PRO A 74 -0.42 25.04 -35.05
C PRO A 74 0.33 23.77 -35.44
N THR A 75 1.17 23.20 -34.54
CA THR A 75 1.95 21.99 -34.82
C THR A 75 2.31 21.24 -33.53
N ALA A 76 2.32 19.93 -33.58
CA ALA A 76 2.78 19.06 -32.48
C ALA A 76 4.32 18.97 -32.37
N ALA A 77 5.07 19.38 -33.39
CA ALA A 77 6.53 19.26 -33.41
C ALA A 77 7.24 20.02 -32.28
N ASN A 78 6.63 21.05 -31.72
CA ASN A 78 7.22 21.89 -30.65
C ASN A 78 6.72 21.48 -29.24
N ALA A 79 6.11 20.31 -29.07
CA ALA A 79 5.50 19.90 -27.82
C ALA A 79 6.49 19.90 -26.66
N GLY A 80 7.70 19.37 -26.83
CA GLY A 80 8.75 19.38 -25.81
C GLY A 80 9.19 20.78 -25.41
N TYR A 81 9.22 21.74 -26.36
CA TYR A 81 9.54 23.14 -26.06
C TYR A 81 8.45 23.80 -25.21
N TYR A 82 7.18 23.58 -25.56
CA TYR A 82 6.05 24.09 -24.75
C TYR A 82 6.00 23.44 -23.37
N ALA A 83 6.32 22.16 -23.28
CA ALA A 83 6.42 21.45 -22.01
C ALA A 83 7.46 22.09 -21.07
N LYS A 84 8.64 22.47 -21.59
CA LYS A 84 9.67 23.18 -20.82
C LYS A 84 9.17 24.54 -20.28
N ILE A 85 8.46 25.31 -21.11
CA ILE A 85 7.87 26.58 -20.67
C ILE A 85 6.86 26.37 -19.52
N VAL A 86 5.97 25.36 -19.67
CA VAL A 86 4.98 25.04 -18.61
C VAL A 86 5.69 24.64 -17.32
N ARG A 87 6.75 23.86 -17.42
CA ARG A 87 7.57 23.42 -16.28
C ARG A 87 8.26 24.59 -15.57
N GLU A 88 8.85 25.51 -16.32
CA GLU A 88 9.48 26.71 -15.76
C GLU A 88 8.46 27.55 -14.98
N GLN A 89 7.28 27.78 -15.57
CA GLN A 89 6.21 28.51 -14.89
C GLN A 89 5.67 27.73 -13.65
N ALA A 90 5.63 26.41 -13.69
CA ALA A 90 5.23 25.59 -12.55
C ALA A 90 6.25 25.68 -11.39
N ILE A 91 7.55 25.72 -11.69
CA ILE A 91 8.60 25.92 -10.69
C ILE A 91 8.49 27.30 -10.03
N LEU A 92 8.28 28.35 -10.85
CA LEU A 92 8.10 29.72 -10.33
C LEU A 92 6.85 29.82 -9.43
N ARG A 93 5.73 29.20 -9.80
CA ARG A 93 4.53 29.16 -8.94
C ARG A 93 4.81 28.47 -7.61
N ARG A 94 5.43 27.28 -7.64
CA ARG A 94 5.80 26.55 -6.41
C ARG A 94 6.73 27.37 -5.52
N LEU A 95 7.65 28.13 -6.11
CA LEU A 95 8.53 29.03 -5.36
C LEU A 95 7.76 30.15 -4.68
N ILE A 96 6.79 30.77 -5.39
CA ILE A 96 5.92 31.78 -4.83
C ILE A 96 5.06 31.21 -3.70
N GLU A 97 4.45 30.04 -3.90
CA GLU A 97 3.63 29.37 -2.91
C GLU A 97 4.45 28.98 -1.66
N ALA A 98 5.67 28.43 -1.86
CA ALA A 98 6.59 28.14 -0.76
C ALA A 98 6.98 29.41 0.00
N GLY A 99 7.29 30.50 -0.71
CA GLY A 99 7.59 31.79 -0.10
C GLY A 99 6.41 32.34 0.71
N THR A 100 5.19 32.24 0.18
CA THR A 100 3.97 32.68 0.87
C THR A 100 3.72 31.86 2.15
N ARG A 101 3.92 30.55 2.10
CA ARG A 101 3.81 29.68 3.29
C ARG A 101 4.88 30.02 4.34
N ILE A 102 6.13 30.27 3.92
CA ILE A 102 7.21 30.67 4.83
C ILE A 102 6.88 31.99 5.52
N VAL A 103 6.34 32.96 4.77
CA VAL A 103 5.88 34.23 5.36
C VAL A 103 4.76 34.00 6.37
N SER A 104 3.79 33.13 6.06
CA SER A 104 2.69 32.81 6.98
C SER A 104 3.16 32.14 8.28
N TYR A 105 4.20 31.32 8.21
CA TYR A 105 4.83 30.73 9.42
C TYR A 105 5.41 31.81 10.34
N GLY A 106 6.07 32.83 9.78
CA GLY A 106 6.63 33.94 10.54
C GLY A 106 5.58 34.82 11.24
N TYR A 107 4.40 35.00 10.63
CA TYR A 107 3.32 35.79 11.21
C TYR A 107 2.38 34.99 12.13
N GLY A 108 2.21 33.66 11.89
CA GLY A 108 1.27 32.80 12.61
C GLY A 108 1.84 32.13 13.86
N GLY A 109 3.17 32.07 14.00
CA GLY A 109 3.90 31.26 14.98
C GLY A 109 4.02 31.79 16.41
N GLN A 110 3.06 32.59 16.92
CA GLN A 110 3.15 33.17 18.29
C GLN A 110 3.23 32.16 19.43
N ASN A 111 2.97 30.86 19.21
CA ASN A 111 3.00 29.80 20.21
C ASN A 111 3.85 28.58 19.83
N GLU A 112 4.58 28.60 18.71
CA GLU A 112 5.45 27.52 18.26
C GLU A 112 6.93 27.83 18.54
N GLU A 113 7.77 26.81 18.71
CA GLU A 113 9.21 27.01 18.85
C GLU A 113 9.82 27.50 17.52
N VAL A 114 10.73 28.49 17.62
CA VAL A 114 11.33 29.14 16.44
C VAL A 114 12.07 28.12 15.56
N ASP A 115 12.71 27.13 16.16
CA ASP A 115 13.44 26.08 15.44
C ASP A 115 12.51 25.22 14.58
N ASP A 116 11.30 24.88 15.05
CA ASP A 116 10.28 24.15 14.28
C ASP A 116 9.80 24.96 13.07
N LEU A 117 9.65 26.28 13.22
CA LEU A 117 9.26 27.17 12.13
C LEU A 117 10.35 27.26 11.06
N VAL A 118 11.63 27.31 11.47
CA VAL A 118 12.77 27.34 10.54
C VAL A 118 12.87 26.01 9.77
N ASP A 119 12.69 24.88 10.44
CA ASP A 119 12.70 23.57 9.79
C ASP A 119 11.57 23.39 8.77
N ARG A 120 10.36 23.85 9.11
CA ARG A 120 9.22 23.87 8.18
C ARG A 120 9.50 24.78 6.97
N ALA A 121 10.10 25.95 7.17
CA ALA A 121 10.47 26.85 6.09
C ALA A 121 11.53 26.22 5.16
N GLN A 122 12.54 25.56 5.70
CA GLN A 122 13.52 24.80 4.92
C GLN A 122 12.88 23.66 4.12
N ALA A 123 11.92 22.93 4.73
CA ALA A 123 11.20 21.87 4.07
C ALA A 123 10.40 22.39 2.84
N GLU A 124 9.78 23.56 2.94
CA GLU A 124 9.04 24.16 1.82
C GLU A 124 9.95 24.55 0.66
N ILE A 125 11.11 25.16 0.94
CA ILE A 125 12.11 25.48 -0.11
C ILE A 125 12.64 24.20 -0.76
N TYR A 126 12.88 23.16 0.04
CA TYR A 126 13.39 21.88 -0.45
C TYR A 126 12.43 21.20 -1.42
N LYS A 127 11.11 21.22 -1.16
CA LYS A 127 10.08 20.69 -2.07
C LYS A 127 10.13 21.34 -3.48
N VAL A 128 10.55 22.60 -3.58
CA VAL A 128 10.71 23.30 -4.86
C VAL A 128 11.95 22.79 -5.61
N THR A 129 13.04 22.45 -4.90
CA THR A 129 14.33 22.05 -5.47
C THR A 129 14.47 20.55 -5.69
N GLU A 130 13.72 19.70 -4.97
CA GLU A 130 13.82 18.22 -5.00
C GLU A 130 13.47 17.62 -6.37
N ARG A 131 12.82 18.36 -7.24
CA ARG A 131 12.41 17.94 -8.58
C ARG A 131 13.36 18.38 -9.71
N ARG A 132 14.65 18.54 -9.46
CA ARG A 132 15.62 18.53 -10.54
C ARG A 132 15.63 17.14 -11.13
N THR A 133 14.91 16.91 -12.22
CA THR A 133 15.10 15.73 -13.06
C THR A 133 16.49 15.84 -13.67
N SER A 134 17.46 15.17 -13.08
CA SER A 134 18.53 14.60 -13.84
C SER A 134 17.89 13.49 -14.69
N GLU A 135 18.33 13.31 -15.91
CA GLU A 135 18.11 12.09 -16.67
C GLU A 135 18.74 10.97 -15.86
N ASP A 136 17.94 10.32 -14.99
CA ASP A 136 18.44 9.31 -14.05
C ASP A 136 18.65 7.95 -14.72
N TYR A 137 18.34 7.82 -16.02
CA TYR A 137 18.63 6.63 -16.81
C TYR A 137 19.84 6.87 -17.70
N ARG A 138 20.85 6.02 -17.57
CA ARG A 138 22.00 5.95 -18.49
C ARG A 138 21.90 4.65 -19.27
N PRO A 139 22.20 4.68 -20.57
CA PRO A 139 22.30 3.44 -21.34
C PRO A 139 23.36 2.52 -20.74
N LEU A 140 23.13 1.22 -20.77
CA LEU A 140 24.04 0.22 -20.20
C LEU A 140 25.47 0.36 -20.74
N SER A 141 25.59 0.78 -22.01
CA SER A 141 26.88 1.04 -22.68
C SER A 141 27.74 2.12 -22.01
N GLU A 142 27.11 3.10 -21.31
CA GLU A 142 27.82 4.13 -20.55
C GLU A 142 28.17 3.71 -19.13
N ILE A 143 27.43 2.74 -18.58
CA ILE A 143 27.60 2.22 -17.22
C ILE A 143 28.64 1.08 -17.22
N MET A 144 28.68 0.28 -18.28
CA MET A 144 29.57 -0.89 -18.42
C MET A 144 31.06 -0.60 -18.21
N PRO A 145 31.67 0.48 -18.79
CA PRO A 145 33.09 0.78 -18.57
C PRO A 145 33.41 0.97 -17.08
N GLY A 146 32.59 1.76 -16.35
CA GLY A 146 32.81 1.98 -14.92
C GLY A 146 32.63 0.70 -14.09
N ALA A 147 31.71 -0.17 -14.46
CA ALA A 147 31.53 -1.47 -13.80
C ALA A 147 32.71 -2.43 -14.08
N LEU A 148 33.28 -2.38 -15.26
CA LEU A 148 34.48 -3.15 -15.60
C LEU A 148 35.72 -2.63 -14.85
N ASP A 149 35.90 -1.31 -14.79
CA ASP A 149 36.97 -0.68 -14.00
C ASP A 149 36.89 -1.05 -12.53
N GLU A 150 35.65 -1.13 -11.98
CA GLU A 150 35.41 -1.56 -10.61
C GLU A 150 35.74 -3.04 -10.40
N LEU A 151 35.36 -3.91 -11.33
CA LEU A 151 35.74 -5.35 -11.35
C LEU A 151 37.24 -5.56 -11.46
N GLU A 152 37.95 -4.80 -12.32
CA GLU A 152 39.38 -4.85 -12.42
C GLU A 152 40.10 -4.33 -11.16
N ALA A 153 39.56 -3.25 -10.56
CA ALA A 153 40.04 -2.73 -9.28
C ALA A 153 39.86 -3.72 -8.12
N ILE A 154 38.77 -4.49 -8.12
CA ILE A 154 38.51 -5.56 -7.15
C ILE A 154 39.51 -6.71 -7.40
N GLY A 155 39.71 -7.11 -8.65
CA GLY A 155 40.64 -8.18 -9.03
C GLY A 155 42.08 -7.85 -8.75
N SER A 156 42.50 -6.60 -9.01
CA SER A 156 43.90 -6.15 -8.79
C SER A 156 44.29 -5.92 -7.33
N ARG A 157 43.33 -5.70 -6.46
CA ARG A 157 43.57 -5.47 -5.01
C ARG A 157 43.77 -6.74 -4.19
N GLY A 158 43.84 -7.92 -4.84
CA GLY A 158 44.27 -9.17 -4.17
C GLY A 158 43.40 -9.59 -2.96
N GLY A 159 42.08 -9.42 -3.07
CA GLY A 159 41.16 -9.79 -2.00
C GLY A 159 40.92 -8.73 -0.91
N HIS A 160 41.36 -7.48 -1.12
CA HIS A 160 41.00 -6.39 -0.20
C HIS A 160 39.51 -6.05 -0.28
N MET A 161 38.89 -5.91 0.90
CA MET A 161 37.48 -5.58 1.10
C MET A 161 37.11 -4.26 0.42
N VAL A 162 35.94 -4.25 -0.25
CA VAL A 162 35.47 -3.08 -1.01
C VAL A 162 34.63 -2.13 -0.15
N GLY A 163 33.84 -2.67 0.78
CA GLY A 163 32.97 -1.91 1.68
C GLY A 163 33.68 -1.36 2.92
N VAL A 164 32.95 -0.63 3.76
CA VAL A 164 33.42 -0.20 5.08
C VAL A 164 33.57 -1.43 5.98
N PRO A 165 34.76 -1.71 6.55
CA PRO A 165 35.01 -2.88 7.37
C PRO A 165 34.26 -2.80 8.70
N THR A 166 33.52 -3.85 9.03
CA THR A 166 32.81 -3.95 10.31
C THR A 166 33.75 -4.22 11.49
N GLY A 167 34.88 -4.82 11.20
CA GLY A 167 35.88 -5.24 12.19
C GLY A 167 35.64 -6.63 12.78
N PHE A 168 34.68 -7.38 12.21
CA PHE A 168 34.39 -8.77 12.49
C PHE A 168 34.66 -9.59 11.24
N GLN A 169 35.65 -10.45 11.29
CA GLN A 169 36.20 -11.14 10.11
C GLN A 169 35.14 -11.96 9.37
N ASP A 170 34.34 -12.75 10.08
CA ASP A 170 33.32 -13.60 9.48
C ASP A 170 32.14 -12.76 8.92
N LEU A 171 31.80 -11.64 9.56
CA LEU A 171 30.79 -10.73 9.04
C LEU A 171 31.29 -10.00 7.78
N ASP A 172 32.57 -9.60 7.80
CA ASP A 172 33.19 -8.93 6.66
C ASP A 172 33.36 -9.88 5.46
N GLN A 173 33.66 -11.16 5.69
CA GLN A 173 33.67 -12.19 4.65
C GLN A 173 32.26 -12.41 4.04
N LEU A 174 31.22 -12.41 4.90
CA LEU A 174 29.83 -12.61 4.48
C LEU A 174 29.31 -11.42 3.63
N THR A 175 29.70 -10.20 3.97
CA THR A 175 29.14 -8.96 3.40
C THR A 175 30.07 -8.27 2.41
N ASN A 176 31.35 -8.64 2.36
CA ASN A 176 32.46 -7.89 1.70
C ASN A 176 32.54 -6.42 2.22
N GLY A 177 32.25 -6.23 3.51
CA GLY A 177 32.09 -4.93 4.14
C GLY A 177 30.73 -4.27 3.87
N LEU A 178 30.51 -3.07 4.42
CA LEU A 178 29.25 -2.32 4.24
C LEU A 178 29.38 -1.42 3.01
N HIS A 179 28.54 -1.66 2.00
CA HIS A 179 28.67 -0.99 0.70
C HIS A 179 28.00 0.40 0.65
N PRO A 180 28.50 1.33 -0.17
CA PRO A 180 27.89 2.62 -0.42
C PRO A 180 26.41 2.50 -0.84
N GLY A 181 25.57 3.43 -0.39
CA GLY A 181 24.14 3.44 -0.72
C GLY A 181 23.29 2.43 0.02
N GLN A 182 23.88 1.57 0.88
CA GLN A 182 23.17 0.60 1.69
C GLN A 182 22.62 1.22 2.98
N MET A 183 21.40 0.83 3.34
CA MET A 183 20.82 1.03 4.66
C MET A 183 20.86 -0.30 5.42
N ILE A 184 21.54 -0.32 6.55
CA ILE A 184 21.70 -1.48 7.42
C ILE A 184 20.94 -1.23 8.72
N VAL A 185 20.03 -2.13 9.09
CA VAL A 185 19.34 -2.05 10.39
C VAL A 185 20.00 -3.01 11.36
N VAL A 186 20.47 -2.46 12.49
CA VAL A 186 20.99 -3.25 13.63
C VAL A 186 19.97 -3.20 14.74
N ALA A 187 19.42 -4.35 15.12
CA ALA A 187 18.36 -4.40 16.09
C ALA A 187 18.59 -5.38 17.23
N ALA A 188 18.16 -4.96 18.42
CA ALA A 188 18.27 -5.77 19.62
C ALA A 188 17.19 -5.43 20.66
N ARG A 189 16.99 -6.32 21.64
CA ARG A 189 16.29 -5.98 22.88
C ARG A 189 17.18 -5.08 23.75
N PRO A 190 16.60 -4.28 24.69
CA PRO A 190 17.37 -3.50 25.65
C PRO A 190 18.40 -4.35 26.37
N ALA A 191 19.53 -3.74 26.71
CA ALA A 191 20.65 -4.35 27.42
C ALA A 191 21.44 -5.44 26.66
N MET A 192 21.14 -5.75 25.41
CA MET A 192 21.91 -6.69 24.59
C MET A 192 23.26 -6.16 24.11
N GLY A 193 23.48 -4.85 24.16
CA GLY A 193 24.71 -4.21 23.70
C GLY A 193 24.62 -3.60 22.29
N LYS A 194 23.42 -3.23 21.82
CA LYS A 194 23.18 -2.62 20.50
C LYS A 194 24.11 -1.43 20.23
N SER A 195 24.14 -0.43 21.11
CA SER A 195 24.97 0.78 20.98
C SER A 195 26.46 0.43 21.05
N THR A 196 26.84 -0.57 21.85
CA THR A 196 28.22 -1.09 21.91
C THR A 196 28.65 -1.65 20.56
N LEU A 197 27.81 -2.44 19.90
CA LEU A 197 28.10 -3.00 18.57
C LEU A 197 28.28 -1.89 17.52
N GLY A 198 27.44 -0.86 17.56
CA GLY A 198 27.61 0.28 16.67
C GLY A 198 28.89 1.07 16.90
N LEU A 199 29.31 1.21 18.17
CA LEU A 199 30.60 1.80 18.49
C LEU A 199 31.76 0.94 17.99
N ASP A 200 31.65 -0.39 18.00
CA ASP A 200 32.68 -1.28 17.45
C ASP A 200 32.79 -1.14 15.92
N PHE A 201 31.68 -0.98 15.22
CA PHE A 201 31.71 -0.65 13.78
C PHE A 201 32.36 0.72 13.51
N ALA A 202 32.02 1.74 14.32
CA ALA A 202 32.63 3.06 14.20
C ALA A 202 34.15 3.04 14.50
N ARG A 203 34.56 2.25 15.49
CA ARG A 203 36.00 2.04 15.82
C ARG A 203 36.73 1.38 14.67
N SER A 204 36.16 0.34 14.08
CA SER A 204 36.73 -0.32 12.90
C SER A 204 36.92 0.67 11.77
N ALA A 205 35.89 1.42 11.42
CA ALA A 205 35.93 2.35 10.30
C ALA A 205 36.86 3.53 10.56
N ALA A 206 36.70 4.26 11.70
CA ALA A 206 37.40 5.51 11.90
C ALA A 206 38.79 5.33 12.51
N ILE A 207 38.95 4.51 13.58
CA ILE A 207 40.20 4.41 14.30
C ILE A 207 41.18 3.46 13.60
N ARG A 208 40.69 2.29 13.12
CA ARG A 208 41.57 1.29 12.50
C ARG A 208 41.81 1.55 11.02
N ASN A 209 40.83 2.05 10.30
CA ASN A 209 40.86 2.21 8.84
C ASN A 209 40.88 3.68 8.39
N GLY A 210 40.86 4.67 9.29
CA GLY A 210 40.98 6.09 8.96
C GLY A 210 39.82 6.64 8.11
N MET A 211 38.67 5.96 8.12
CA MET A 211 37.48 6.36 7.34
C MET A 211 36.63 7.36 8.13
N THR A 212 36.34 8.50 7.54
CA THR A 212 35.50 9.52 8.18
C THR A 212 34.12 8.96 8.51
N THR A 213 33.79 8.95 9.79
CA THR A 213 32.56 8.35 10.35
C THR A 213 31.84 9.38 11.22
N VAL A 214 30.53 9.39 11.17
CA VAL A 214 29.69 10.19 12.08
C VAL A 214 28.71 9.30 12.83
N ILE A 215 28.57 9.57 14.14
CA ILE A 215 27.57 8.94 15.02
C ILE A 215 26.60 10.02 15.47
N PHE A 216 25.30 9.82 15.14
CA PHE A 216 24.21 10.57 15.74
C PHE A 216 23.64 9.76 16.90
N SER A 217 23.83 10.24 18.12
CA SER A 217 23.38 9.56 19.33
C SER A 217 22.27 10.34 19.99
N LEU A 218 21.07 9.77 19.98
CA LEU A 218 19.89 10.32 20.63
C LEU A 218 19.65 9.74 22.04
N GLU A 219 20.44 8.69 22.41
CA GLU A 219 20.31 7.98 23.69
C GLU A 219 21.45 8.30 24.65
N MET A 220 22.67 8.45 24.14
CA MET A 220 23.90 8.60 24.96
C MET A 220 24.60 9.93 24.70
N SER A 221 25.11 10.54 25.74
CA SER A 221 25.93 11.74 25.61
C SER A 221 27.31 11.47 24.97
N ARG A 222 27.88 12.49 24.32
CA ARG A 222 29.21 12.39 23.70
C ARG A 222 30.30 11.97 24.71
N ASN A 223 30.19 12.39 25.96
CA ASN A 223 31.12 11.99 27.02
C ASN A 223 31.04 10.50 27.32
N GLU A 224 29.83 9.95 27.38
CA GLU A 224 29.64 8.53 27.63
C GLU A 224 30.16 7.67 26.45
N ILE A 225 29.93 8.10 25.21
CA ILE A 225 30.46 7.47 24.01
C ILE A 225 31.99 7.49 24.05
N THR A 226 32.61 8.63 24.34
CA THR A 226 34.07 8.78 24.44
C THR A 226 34.67 7.86 25.51
N MET A 227 34.02 7.76 26.68
CA MET A 227 34.45 6.86 27.74
C MET A 227 34.40 5.38 27.33
N ARG A 228 33.37 4.98 26.60
CA ARG A 228 33.26 3.60 26.07
C ARG A 228 34.29 3.32 24.98
N LEU A 229 34.55 4.26 24.08
CA LEU A 229 35.58 4.14 23.04
C LEU A 229 36.97 3.98 23.68
N LEU A 230 37.31 4.83 24.66
CA LEU A 230 38.56 4.74 25.37
C LEU A 230 38.70 3.43 26.17
N SER A 231 37.64 3.00 26.87
CA SER A 231 37.63 1.72 27.59
C SER A 231 37.90 0.53 26.63
N ALA A 232 37.26 0.55 25.45
CA ALA A 232 37.42 -0.52 24.46
C ALA A 232 38.79 -0.54 23.81
N GLU A 233 39.39 0.63 23.49
CA GLU A 233 40.74 0.74 22.87
C GLU A 233 41.88 0.52 23.85
N ALA A 234 41.80 1.13 25.02
CA ALA A 234 42.84 0.98 26.03
C ALA A 234 42.74 -0.34 26.83
N ARG A 235 41.68 -1.12 26.66
CA ARG A 235 41.35 -2.32 27.47
C ARG A 235 41.38 -2.02 28.97
N VAL A 236 40.78 -0.91 29.36
CA VAL A 236 40.54 -0.50 30.75
C VAL A 236 39.07 -0.67 31.07
N ALA A 237 38.78 -1.31 32.20
CA ALA A 237 37.42 -1.59 32.59
C ALA A 237 36.62 -0.27 32.80
N LEU A 238 35.46 -0.17 32.13
CA LEU A 238 34.63 1.02 32.12
C LEU A 238 34.18 1.44 33.52
N HIS A 239 33.92 0.50 34.43
CA HIS A 239 33.57 0.79 35.81
C HIS A 239 34.74 1.39 36.58
N ALA A 240 35.99 0.93 36.33
CA ALA A 240 37.21 1.51 36.96
C ALA A 240 37.42 2.96 36.50
N MET A 241 37.18 3.25 35.22
CA MET A 241 37.24 4.61 34.68
C MET A 241 36.17 5.52 35.31
N ARG A 242 34.92 5.01 35.49
CA ARG A 242 33.83 5.78 36.12
C ARG A 242 33.96 5.99 37.60
N SER A 243 34.55 5.03 38.33
CA SER A 243 34.76 5.12 39.79
C SER A 243 36.07 5.82 40.18
N GLY A 244 36.95 6.11 39.20
CA GLY A 244 38.28 6.66 39.44
C GLY A 244 39.26 5.64 40.06
N MET A 245 38.91 4.34 40.08
CA MET A 245 39.76 3.27 40.66
C MET A 245 40.62 2.62 39.56
N MET A 246 41.39 3.42 38.85
CA MET A 246 42.33 2.96 37.82
C MET A 246 43.72 2.76 38.44
N SER A 247 44.41 1.65 38.02
CA SER A 247 45.81 1.42 38.35
C SER A 247 46.73 2.29 37.48
N ASP A 248 48.00 2.41 37.89
CA ASP A 248 49.01 3.14 37.10
C ASP A 248 49.23 2.51 35.72
N ASP A 249 49.07 1.19 35.59
CA ASP A 249 49.11 0.49 34.34
C ASP A 249 47.90 0.84 33.44
N ASP A 250 46.71 0.99 34.07
CA ASP A 250 45.53 1.45 33.34
C ASP A 250 45.71 2.87 32.79
N TRP A 251 46.27 3.77 33.56
CA TRP A 251 46.60 5.13 33.14
C TRP A 251 47.63 5.12 32.00
N THR A 252 48.62 4.27 32.06
CA THR A 252 49.65 4.13 31.01
C THR A 252 49.06 3.61 29.71
N ARG A 253 48.18 2.59 29.75
CA ARG A 253 47.47 2.07 28.58
C ARG A 253 46.53 3.11 27.96
N LEU A 254 45.82 3.83 28.81
CA LEU A 254 44.91 4.90 28.39
C LEU A 254 45.68 6.02 27.67
N ALA A 255 46.80 6.50 28.27
CA ALA A 255 47.61 7.58 27.72
C ALA A 255 48.18 7.20 26.31
N ARG A 256 48.57 5.94 26.10
CA ARG A 256 49.07 5.46 24.82
C ARG A 256 48.03 5.48 23.71
N ARG A 257 46.76 5.21 24.05
CA ARG A 257 45.70 5.14 23.05
C ARG A 257 44.96 6.47 22.85
N MET A 258 45.10 7.41 23.75
CA MET A 258 44.40 8.70 23.67
C MET A 258 44.73 9.47 22.38
N SER A 259 45.98 9.51 21.95
CA SER A 259 46.37 10.23 20.71
C SER A 259 45.77 9.61 19.49
N GLU A 260 45.79 8.27 19.36
CA GLU A 260 45.19 7.54 18.21
C GLU A 260 43.69 7.79 18.13
N VAL A 261 43.03 7.76 19.28
CA VAL A 261 41.56 8.02 19.35
C VAL A 261 41.24 9.49 19.07
N ALA A 262 42.08 10.41 19.51
CA ALA A 262 41.87 11.86 19.31
C ALA A 262 42.10 12.30 17.85
N GLU A 263 43.00 11.64 17.14
CA GLU A 263 43.33 11.93 15.74
C GLU A 263 42.37 11.22 14.74
N ALA A 264 41.57 10.26 15.23
CA ALA A 264 40.64 9.50 14.37
C ALA A 264 39.54 10.42 13.77
N PRO A 265 39.20 10.27 12.49
CA PRO A 265 38.17 11.06 11.83
C PRO A 265 36.75 10.62 12.26
N LEU A 266 36.43 10.65 13.54
CA LEU A 266 35.17 10.27 14.16
C LEU A 266 34.45 11.50 14.70
N PHE A 267 33.26 11.76 14.16
CA PHE A 267 32.41 12.85 14.58
C PHE A 267 31.27 12.31 15.44
N ILE A 268 30.94 12.97 16.55
CA ILE A 268 29.85 12.57 17.45
C ILE A 268 28.93 13.76 17.62
N ASP A 269 27.63 13.52 17.33
CA ASP A 269 26.57 14.48 17.55
C ASP A 269 25.55 13.89 18.53
N ASP A 270 25.38 14.50 19.68
CA ASP A 270 24.45 14.11 20.76
C ASP A 270 23.33 15.13 20.96
N SER A 271 23.01 15.91 19.94
CA SER A 271 21.90 16.87 19.97
C SER A 271 20.57 16.13 20.19
N PRO A 272 19.74 16.55 21.15
CA PRO A 272 18.43 15.95 21.37
C PRO A 272 17.46 16.29 20.25
N ASN A 273 16.46 15.44 20.02
CA ASN A 273 15.33 15.69 19.07
C ASN A 273 15.73 16.02 17.63
N MET A 274 16.78 15.40 17.10
CA MET A 274 17.20 15.65 15.72
C MET A 274 16.16 15.20 14.71
N SER A 275 15.88 16.07 13.76
CA SER A 275 15.07 15.75 12.58
C SER A 275 15.89 15.09 11.47
N MET A 276 15.24 14.33 10.58
CA MET A 276 15.90 13.72 9.41
C MET A 276 16.56 14.78 8.50
N MET A 277 15.99 16.00 8.43
CA MET A 277 16.53 17.10 7.63
C MET A 277 17.85 17.63 8.20
N GLU A 278 17.95 17.77 9.52
CA GLU A 278 19.19 18.19 10.19
C GLU A 278 20.30 17.17 9.99
N ILE A 279 20.01 15.87 10.18
CA ILE A 279 20.95 14.77 9.91
C ILE A 279 21.47 14.86 8.48
N ARG A 280 20.57 15.04 7.51
CA ARG A 280 20.92 15.16 6.08
C ARG A 280 21.81 16.37 5.81
N ALA A 281 21.49 17.52 6.39
CA ALA A 281 22.31 18.74 6.23
C ALA A 281 23.70 18.60 6.83
N LYS A 282 23.81 17.98 8.04
CA LYS A 282 25.08 17.72 8.69
C LYS A 282 25.92 16.70 7.92
N CYS A 283 25.33 15.60 7.44
CA CYS A 283 26.01 14.59 6.62
C CYS A 283 26.53 15.16 5.29
N ARG A 284 25.74 15.99 4.58
CA ARG A 284 26.21 16.68 3.35
C ARG A 284 27.42 17.55 3.61
N ARG A 285 27.40 18.30 4.71
CA ARG A 285 28.52 19.17 5.14
C ARG A 285 29.78 18.38 5.44
N LEU A 286 29.63 17.23 6.16
CA LEU A 286 30.74 16.33 6.43
C LEU A 286 31.26 15.63 5.17
N LYS A 287 30.37 15.25 4.24
CA LYS A 287 30.77 14.67 2.94
C LYS A 287 31.63 15.63 2.13
N GLN A 288 31.23 16.91 2.08
CA GLN A 288 31.98 17.94 1.32
C GLN A 288 33.32 18.32 1.96
N ARG A 289 33.39 18.36 3.30
CA ARG A 289 34.59 18.89 4.02
C ARG A 289 35.58 17.81 4.44
N HIS A 290 35.09 16.60 4.72
CA HIS A 290 35.87 15.55 5.35
C HIS A 290 35.73 14.19 4.65
N ASP A 291 35.14 14.12 3.44
CA ASP A 291 34.87 12.87 2.71
C ASP A 291 34.20 11.82 3.58
N LEU A 292 33.01 12.14 4.11
CA LEU A 292 32.23 11.21 4.93
C LEU A 292 32.04 9.87 4.22
N ARG A 293 32.38 8.78 4.91
CA ARG A 293 32.35 7.41 4.41
C ARG A 293 31.36 6.51 5.13
N PHE A 294 30.95 6.84 6.34
CA PHE A 294 30.09 6.00 7.15
C PHE A 294 29.22 6.81 8.12
N VAL A 295 27.95 6.39 8.29
CA VAL A 295 26.99 7.05 9.17
C VAL A 295 26.34 6.04 10.09
N ILE A 296 26.22 6.36 11.38
CA ILE A 296 25.54 5.55 12.40
C ILE A 296 24.51 6.42 13.11
N ILE A 297 23.27 5.93 13.24
CA ILE A 297 22.16 6.62 13.91
C ILE A 297 21.64 5.73 15.04
N ASP A 298 21.78 6.15 16.29
CA ASP A 298 21.34 5.45 17.51
C ASP A 298 20.33 6.30 18.29
N TYR A 299 19.00 6.01 18.28
CA TYR A 299 18.25 5.01 17.51
C TYR A 299 16.96 5.64 16.92
N LEU A 300 16.39 4.99 15.94
CA LEU A 300 15.28 5.48 15.11
C LEU A 300 14.05 5.98 15.90
N GLN A 301 13.71 5.29 16.97
CA GLN A 301 12.53 5.59 17.79
C GLN A 301 12.66 6.86 18.65
N LEU A 302 13.79 7.54 18.71
CA LEU A 302 13.94 8.83 19.39
C LEU A 302 13.98 10.02 18.43
N MET A 303 13.99 9.80 17.13
CA MET A 303 13.92 10.87 16.14
C MET A 303 12.52 11.50 16.11
N SER A 304 12.48 12.81 15.83
CA SER A 304 11.24 13.56 15.66
C SER A 304 10.98 13.86 14.16
N SER A 305 9.70 13.81 13.76
CA SER A 305 9.27 14.33 12.44
C SER A 305 8.85 15.80 12.59
N PRO A 306 9.23 16.68 11.66
CA PRO A 306 8.79 18.08 11.69
C PRO A 306 7.27 18.24 11.44
N LYS A 307 6.62 17.22 10.95
CA LYS A 307 5.16 17.14 10.87
C LYS A 307 4.67 16.38 12.10
N LYS A 308 3.74 16.94 12.86
CA LYS A 308 2.94 16.17 13.83
C LYS A 308 2.19 15.10 13.06
N THR A 309 2.85 13.96 12.83
CA THR A 309 2.21 12.77 12.26
C THR A 309 1.37 12.13 13.36
N GLU A 310 0.14 11.79 13.02
CA GLU A 310 -0.87 11.31 13.98
C GLU A 310 -0.57 9.91 14.54
N SER A 311 0.45 9.21 14.01
CA SER A 311 0.89 7.94 14.58
C SER A 311 2.42 7.80 14.53
N ARG A 312 2.99 7.31 15.63
CA ARG A 312 4.42 7.00 15.78
C ARG A 312 4.95 6.05 14.68
N GLN A 313 4.11 5.16 14.18
CA GLN A 313 4.47 4.20 13.13
C GLN A 313 4.71 4.88 11.78
N ASN A 314 3.89 5.86 11.42
CA ASN A 314 4.08 6.66 10.19
C ASN A 314 5.39 7.45 10.26
N GLU A 315 5.68 8.02 11.43
CA GLU A 315 6.89 8.78 11.69
C GLU A 315 8.15 7.90 11.49
N VAL A 316 8.18 6.71 12.07
CA VAL A 316 9.30 5.76 11.91
C VAL A 316 9.44 5.28 10.46
N SER A 317 8.33 5.13 9.73
CA SER A 317 8.34 4.75 8.31
C SER A 317 8.92 5.87 7.42
N GLU A 318 8.53 7.13 7.65
CA GLU A 318 9.10 8.27 6.93
C GLU A 318 10.59 8.43 7.22
N ILE A 319 11.01 8.26 8.48
CA ILE A 319 12.41 8.30 8.90
C ILE A 319 13.20 7.19 8.21
N SER A 320 12.71 5.95 8.19
CA SER A 320 13.36 4.81 7.53
C SER A 320 13.60 5.08 6.04
N ARG A 321 12.57 5.55 5.33
CA ARG A 321 12.66 5.97 3.93
C ARG A 321 13.66 7.12 3.74
N GLY A 322 13.64 8.10 4.65
CA GLY A 322 14.56 9.23 4.64
C GLY A 322 16.02 8.79 4.78
N ILE A 323 16.30 7.82 5.65
CA ILE A 323 17.63 7.23 5.84
C ILE A 323 18.09 6.46 4.60
N LYS A 324 17.20 5.69 3.96
CA LYS A 324 17.53 4.98 2.71
C LYS A 324 17.86 5.96 1.58
N LEU A 325 17.11 7.06 1.48
CA LEU A 325 17.40 8.12 0.51
C LEU A 325 18.74 8.80 0.82
N LEU A 326 19.04 9.08 2.11
CA LEU A 326 20.31 9.64 2.55
C LEU A 326 21.50 8.75 2.14
N ALA A 327 21.39 7.44 2.39
CA ALA A 327 22.42 6.49 2.00
C ALA A 327 22.72 6.52 0.50
N LYS A 328 21.68 6.52 -0.34
CA LYS A 328 21.78 6.60 -1.80
C LYS A 328 22.35 7.93 -2.29
N GLU A 329 21.87 9.05 -1.72
CA GLU A 329 22.26 10.39 -2.12
C GLU A 329 23.74 10.67 -1.87
N LEU A 330 24.24 10.23 -0.71
CA LEU A 330 25.62 10.47 -0.29
C LEU A 330 26.58 9.37 -0.73
N GLU A 331 26.03 8.28 -1.29
CA GLU A 331 26.81 7.07 -1.62
C GLU A 331 27.67 6.58 -0.44
N VAL A 332 27.02 6.47 0.75
CA VAL A 332 27.64 5.95 1.97
C VAL A 332 26.75 4.90 2.61
N PRO A 333 27.31 3.85 3.26
CA PRO A 333 26.49 2.98 4.11
C PRO A 333 26.00 3.75 5.35
N VAL A 334 24.74 3.49 5.70
CA VAL A 334 24.10 4.07 6.90
C VAL A 334 23.60 2.94 7.78
N ILE A 335 24.09 2.87 9.01
CA ILE A 335 23.53 1.99 10.05
C ILE A 335 22.45 2.77 10.80
N ALA A 336 21.26 2.18 10.83
CA ALA A 336 20.16 2.65 11.66
C ALA A 336 19.92 1.64 12.79
N MET A 337 20.07 2.07 14.02
CA MET A 337 19.80 1.20 15.16
C MET A 337 18.32 1.21 15.52
N SER A 338 17.79 0.04 15.87
CA SER A 338 16.38 -0.14 16.23
C SER A 338 16.24 -1.02 17.48
N GLN A 339 15.15 -0.81 18.21
CA GLN A 339 14.77 -1.68 19.30
C GLN A 339 13.77 -2.72 18.80
N LEU A 340 13.93 -3.99 19.24
CA LEU A 340 12.99 -5.07 18.95
C LEU A 340 11.77 -5.00 19.88
N ASN A 341 10.62 -5.48 19.41
CA ASN A 341 9.44 -5.70 20.25
C ASN A 341 9.67 -6.80 21.30
N ARG A 342 8.71 -7.03 22.21
CA ARG A 342 8.83 -8.05 23.27
C ARG A 342 8.59 -9.50 22.80
N GLY A 343 8.37 -9.73 21.51
CA GLY A 343 8.13 -11.04 20.95
C GLY A 343 9.19 -12.11 21.28
N PRO A 344 10.50 -11.80 21.18
CA PRO A 344 11.54 -12.75 21.56
C PRO A 344 11.46 -13.24 23.01
N GLU A 345 11.05 -12.42 23.95
CA GLU A 345 10.94 -12.76 25.38
C GLU A 345 9.86 -13.81 25.66
N GLN A 346 8.86 -13.88 24.78
CA GLN A 346 7.73 -14.82 24.90
C GLN A 346 8.00 -16.18 24.26
N ARG A 347 9.04 -16.30 23.40
CA ARG A 347 9.42 -17.55 22.75
C ARG A 347 10.29 -18.44 23.64
N THR A 348 10.21 -19.73 23.42
CA THR A 348 11.02 -20.71 24.14
C THR A 348 12.51 -20.55 23.87
N ASP A 349 12.90 -20.26 22.62
CA ASP A 349 14.29 -20.10 22.18
C ASP A 349 14.82 -18.68 22.35
N LYS A 350 13.95 -17.72 22.68
CA LYS A 350 14.24 -16.27 22.84
C LYS A 350 15.08 -15.64 21.72
N ARG A 351 15.30 -16.36 20.60
CA ARG A 351 16.04 -15.86 19.45
C ARG A 351 15.24 -14.83 18.68
N PRO A 352 15.82 -13.66 18.37
CA PRO A 352 15.17 -12.64 17.61
C PRO A 352 15.01 -13.06 16.14
N GLN A 353 13.90 -12.62 15.53
CA GLN A 353 13.59 -12.77 14.11
C GLN A 353 13.38 -11.40 13.49
N VAL A 354 13.52 -11.28 12.16
CA VAL A 354 13.27 -10.01 11.44
C VAL A 354 11.85 -9.46 11.70
N SER A 355 10.89 -10.35 11.93
CA SER A 355 9.53 -9.99 12.34
C SER A 355 9.44 -9.23 13.67
N ASP A 356 10.45 -9.32 14.54
CA ASP A 356 10.45 -8.65 15.85
C ASP A 356 10.87 -7.17 15.78
N LEU A 357 11.38 -6.74 14.62
CA LEU A 357 11.55 -5.32 14.28
C LEU A 357 10.22 -4.59 14.18
N ARG A 358 9.12 -5.33 14.11
CA ARG A 358 7.81 -4.84 13.74
C ARG A 358 6.97 -4.50 14.95
N GLU A 359 6.50 -3.28 14.96
CA GLU A 359 5.29 -2.90 15.70
C GLU A 359 4.04 -3.02 14.80
N SER A 360 4.22 -3.46 13.54
CA SER A 360 3.15 -3.53 12.55
C SER A 360 2.19 -4.68 12.79
N GLY A 361 0.96 -4.43 12.43
CA GLY A 361 -0.12 -5.38 12.50
C GLY A 361 -0.04 -6.46 11.44
N CYS A 362 -0.63 -7.59 11.75
CA CYS A 362 -0.66 -8.78 10.90
C CYS A 362 -2.10 -9.19 10.55
N LEU A 363 -2.23 -10.01 9.51
CA LEU A 363 -3.50 -10.51 8.98
C LEU A 363 -3.55 -12.05 9.06
N THR A 364 -4.74 -12.63 8.96
CA THR A 364 -4.91 -14.09 8.96
C THR A 364 -4.72 -14.70 7.56
N ALA A 365 -4.46 -16.03 7.49
CA ALA A 365 -4.22 -16.75 6.23
C ALA A 365 -5.38 -16.64 5.23
N ASP A 366 -6.62 -16.55 5.72
CA ASP A 366 -7.84 -16.45 4.90
C ASP A 366 -8.08 -15.04 4.34
N THR A 367 -7.24 -14.06 4.66
CA THR A 367 -7.30 -12.72 4.09
C THR A 367 -6.98 -12.75 2.60
N ARG A 368 -7.88 -12.22 1.78
CA ARG A 368 -7.79 -12.26 0.32
C ARG A 368 -7.27 -10.94 -0.24
N VAL A 369 -6.20 -11.02 -1.01
CA VAL A 369 -5.50 -9.89 -1.63
C VAL A 369 -6.01 -9.71 -3.06
N LEU A 370 -6.33 -8.48 -3.44
CA LEU A 370 -6.80 -8.13 -4.78
C LEU A 370 -5.61 -8.00 -5.76
N ARG A 371 -5.51 -8.91 -6.72
CA ARG A 371 -4.46 -8.89 -7.76
C ARG A 371 -4.74 -7.82 -8.82
N ALA A 372 -3.69 -7.17 -9.28
CA ALA A 372 -3.79 -6.15 -10.31
C ALA A 372 -3.67 -6.73 -11.74
N ASP A 373 -3.02 -7.88 -11.90
CA ASP A 373 -2.83 -8.56 -13.19
C ASP A 373 -4.11 -9.27 -13.65
N THR A 374 -4.73 -10.07 -12.77
CA THR A 374 -5.89 -10.90 -13.09
C THR A 374 -7.23 -10.34 -12.60
N GLY A 375 -7.20 -9.38 -11.65
CA GLY A 375 -8.42 -8.86 -11.00
C GLY A 375 -9.06 -9.84 -10.00
N ALA A 376 -8.53 -11.06 -9.88
CA ALA A 376 -8.98 -12.05 -8.90
C ALA A 376 -8.39 -11.77 -7.52
N GLU A 377 -8.95 -12.39 -6.49
CA GLU A 377 -8.38 -12.37 -5.15
C GLU A 377 -7.81 -13.74 -4.78
N VAL A 378 -6.62 -13.71 -4.16
CA VAL A 378 -5.90 -14.88 -3.66
C VAL A 378 -5.67 -14.71 -2.16
N SER A 379 -5.78 -15.77 -1.37
CA SER A 379 -5.54 -15.69 0.07
C SER A 379 -4.04 -15.62 0.38
N LEU A 380 -3.69 -14.98 1.52
CA LEU A 380 -2.31 -14.96 2.00
C LEU A 380 -1.76 -16.38 2.23
N GLY A 381 -2.62 -17.30 2.69
CA GLY A 381 -2.24 -18.70 2.86
C GLY A 381 -1.86 -19.38 1.53
N GLU A 382 -2.68 -19.23 0.49
CA GLU A 382 -2.40 -19.75 -0.86
C GLU A 382 -1.11 -19.16 -1.45
N LEU A 383 -0.87 -17.86 -1.25
CA LEU A 383 0.37 -17.20 -1.69
C LEU A 383 1.61 -17.74 -0.97
N LEU A 384 1.50 -18.01 0.33
CA LEU A 384 2.59 -18.59 1.10
C LEU A 384 2.88 -20.04 0.69
N GLU A 385 1.84 -20.88 0.58
CA GLU A 385 1.96 -22.28 0.20
C GLU A 385 2.55 -22.48 -1.20
N SER A 386 2.15 -21.63 -2.14
CA SER A 386 2.69 -21.64 -3.50
C SER A 386 4.10 -21.06 -3.62
N GLY A 387 4.60 -20.36 -2.59
CA GLY A 387 5.87 -19.63 -2.64
C GLY A 387 5.89 -18.51 -3.67
N ALA A 388 4.71 -18.01 -4.07
CA ALA A 388 4.58 -16.98 -5.09
C ALA A 388 5.28 -15.67 -4.69
N ARG A 389 5.99 -15.05 -5.65
CA ARG A 389 6.73 -13.81 -5.47
C ARG A 389 6.37 -12.81 -6.57
N ASP A 390 6.64 -11.54 -6.30
CA ASP A 390 6.50 -10.44 -7.24
C ASP A 390 5.10 -10.33 -7.88
N ILE A 391 4.07 -10.44 -7.03
CA ILE A 391 2.66 -10.48 -7.43
C ILE A 391 2.15 -9.04 -7.59
N PRO A 392 1.59 -8.68 -8.75
CA PRO A 392 0.93 -7.39 -8.91
C PRO A 392 -0.34 -7.29 -8.06
N VAL A 393 -0.43 -6.26 -7.21
CA VAL A 393 -1.57 -6.00 -6.32
C VAL A 393 -2.05 -4.55 -6.45
N TRP A 394 -3.31 -4.30 -6.16
CA TRP A 394 -3.83 -2.94 -6.08
C TRP A 394 -3.47 -2.29 -4.74
N SER A 395 -2.97 -1.06 -4.82
CA SER A 395 -2.48 -0.24 -3.71
C SER A 395 -2.99 1.20 -3.84
N LEU A 396 -3.05 1.94 -2.75
CA LEU A 396 -3.34 3.39 -2.76
C LEU A 396 -2.03 4.19 -2.84
N ASP A 397 -1.99 5.16 -3.73
CA ASP A 397 -0.95 6.19 -3.76
C ASP A 397 -1.22 7.34 -2.77
N ASP A 398 -0.33 8.34 -2.74
CA ASP A 398 -0.44 9.52 -1.85
C ASP A 398 -1.68 10.39 -2.17
N ARG A 399 -2.30 10.21 -3.35
CA ARG A 399 -3.55 10.87 -3.76
C ARG A 399 -4.78 10.01 -3.54
N LEU A 400 -4.63 8.90 -2.82
CA LEU A 400 -5.68 7.91 -2.57
C LEU A 400 -6.28 7.33 -3.85
N ARG A 401 -5.47 7.15 -4.90
CA ARG A 401 -5.83 6.48 -6.16
C ARG A 401 -5.30 5.04 -6.16
N LEU A 402 -6.06 4.14 -6.77
CA LEU A 402 -5.65 2.76 -6.93
C LEU A 402 -4.62 2.63 -8.05
N VAL A 403 -3.42 2.20 -7.68
CA VAL A 403 -2.28 1.97 -8.56
C VAL A 403 -1.77 0.53 -8.43
N PRO A 404 -1.29 -0.10 -9.51
CA PRO A 404 -0.69 -1.42 -9.41
C PRO A 404 0.71 -1.32 -8.78
N LYS A 405 0.98 -2.19 -7.80
CA LYS A 405 2.28 -2.31 -7.11
C LYS A 405 2.67 -3.77 -6.96
N THR A 406 3.94 -4.04 -6.71
CA THR A 406 4.46 -5.39 -6.56
C THR A 406 4.47 -5.81 -5.10
N MET A 407 3.75 -6.87 -4.77
CA MET A 407 3.89 -7.61 -3.52
C MET A 407 5.00 -8.64 -3.69
N THR A 408 6.13 -8.47 -3.01
CA THR A 408 7.30 -9.31 -3.23
C THR A 408 7.14 -10.72 -2.68
N HIS A 409 6.57 -10.85 -1.48
CA HIS A 409 6.31 -12.15 -0.84
C HIS A 409 5.40 -12.01 0.38
N VAL A 410 4.85 -13.14 0.82
CA VAL A 410 4.09 -13.31 2.06
C VAL A 410 4.91 -14.19 3.02
N PHE A 411 4.82 -13.95 4.32
CA PHE A 411 5.58 -14.71 5.34
C PHE A 411 4.80 -14.80 6.66
N PRO A 412 5.06 -15.86 7.47
CA PRO A 412 4.45 -16.01 8.79
C PRO A 412 4.99 -14.97 9.78
N SER A 413 4.13 -14.48 10.68
CA SER A 413 4.46 -13.48 11.70
C SER A 413 4.16 -13.95 13.14
N GLY A 414 4.02 -15.26 13.33
CA GLY A 414 3.78 -15.88 14.62
C GLY A 414 2.30 -16.07 14.94
N VAL A 415 2.00 -16.29 16.22
CA VAL A 415 0.64 -16.41 16.76
C VAL A 415 0.36 -15.18 17.61
N LYS A 416 -0.75 -14.49 17.34
CA LYS A 416 -1.12 -13.22 17.99
C LYS A 416 -2.63 -13.14 18.20
N GLU A 417 -3.06 -12.30 19.13
CA GLU A 417 -4.47 -11.99 19.31
C GLU A 417 -5.02 -11.29 18.06
N VAL A 418 -6.12 -11.81 17.52
CA VAL A 418 -6.77 -11.39 16.29
C VAL A 418 -8.16 -10.86 16.59
N PHE A 419 -8.52 -9.78 15.93
CA PHE A 419 -9.82 -9.14 16.01
C PHE A 419 -10.53 -9.22 14.66
N ARG A 420 -11.82 -9.50 14.68
CA ARG A 420 -12.69 -9.39 13.51
C ARG A 420 -13.20 -7.96 13.42
N LEU A 421 -12.79 -7.26 12.41
CA LEU A 421 -13.33 -5.95 12.04
C LEU A 421 -14.43 -6.16 11.00
N ARG A 422 -15.64 -5.65 11.29
CA ARG A 422 -16.78 -5.65 10.39
C ARG A 422 -17.20 -4.23 10.05
N LEU A 423 -17.33 -3.93 8.75
CA LEU A 423 -17.79 -2.65 8.24
C LEU A 423 -19.30 -2.67 7.98
N ARG A 424 -19.90 -1.50 7.89
CA ARG A 424 -21.35 -1.32 7.64
C ARG A 424 -21.79 -1.80 6.25
N SER A 425 -20.88 -1.83 5.27
CA SER A 425 -21.11 -2.49 3.97
C SER A 425 -21.24 -4.01 4.09
N GLY A 426 -20.80 -4.60 5.20
CA GLY A 426 -20.69 -6.04 5.43
C GLY A 426 -19.34 -6.63 5.06
N ARG A 427 -18.35 -5.82 4.66
CA ARG A 427 -16.97 -6.28 4.51
C ARG A 427 -16.39 -6.67 5.87
N GLU A 428 -15.55 -7.69 5.87
CA GLU A 428 -14.92 -8.20 7.09
C GLU A 428 -13.43 -8.48 6.84
N ILE A 429 -12.61 -8.18 7.83
CA ILE A 429 -11.20 -8.55 7.85
C ILE A 429 -10.79 -8.97 9.26
N LYS A 430 -9.85 -9.89 9.36
CA LYS A 430 -9.28 -10.34 10.62
C LYS A 430 -7.86 -9.82 10.73
N ALA A 431 -7.59 -9.02 11.74
CA ALA A 431 -6.32 -8.34 11.94
C ALA A 431 -5.94 -8.27 13.42
N THR A 432 -4.67 -8.08 13.70
CA THR A 432 -4.18 -7.79 15.06
C THR A 432 -4.51 -6.35 15.49
N ALA A 433 -4.52 -6.05 16.79
CA ALA A 433 -4.88 -4.73 17.32
C ALA A 433 -3.98 -3.59 16.77
N ASN A 434 -2.73 -3.86 16.52
CA ASN A 434 -1.75 -2.90 15.98
C ASN A 434 -1.76 -2.80 14.45
N HIS A 435 -2.66 -3.51 13.73
CA HIS A 435 -2.73 -3.43 12.26
C HIS A 435 -3.31 -2.08 11.82
N PRO A 436 -2.58 -1.30 10.96
CA PRO A 436 -3.03 0.01 10.55
C PRO A 436 -4.07 -0.05 9.44
N PHE A 437 -5.13 0.75 9.58
CA PHE A 437 -6.15 1.00 8.57
C PHE A 437 -6.18 2.47 8.18
N MET A 438 -6.42 2.75 6.90
CA MET A 438 -6.49 4.11 6.39
C MET A 438 -7.79 4.80 6.84
N THR A 439 -7.65 5.91 7.59
CA THR A 439 -8.72 6.84 7.98
C THR A 439 -8.57 8.17 7.25
N LEU A 440 -9.47 9.12 7.47
CA LEU A 440 -9.32 10.48 6.91
C LEU A 440 -8.01 11.15 7.39
N ASP A 441 -7.63 10.85 8.62
CA ASP A 441 -6.46 11.41 9.29
C ASP A 441 -5.19 10.54 9.13
N GLY A 442 -5.17 9.65 8.15
CA GLY A 442 -4.05 8.77 7.86
C GLY A 442 -4.21 7.35 8.41
N TRP A 443 -3.11 6.62 8.50
CA TRP A 443 -3.07 5.23 8.93
C TRP A 443 -3.15 5.13 10.47
N ARG A 444 -4.19 4.44 10.99
CA ARG A 444 -4.39 4.23 12.44
C ARG A 444 -4.50 2.76 12.81
N PRO A 445 -3.88 2.31 13.92
CA PRO A 445 -4.00 0.93 14.40
C PRO A 445 -5.44 0.57 14.75
N LEU A 446 -5.83 -0.69 14.50
CA LEU A 446 -7.17 -1.20 14.85
C LEU A 446 -7.55 -0.96 16.32
N GLY A 447 -6.59 -1.11 17.25
CA GLY A 447 -6.82 -0.93 18.69
C GLY A 447 -7.20 0.50 19.11
N GLU A 448 -6.94 1.50 18.26
CA GLU A 448 -7.33 2.90 18.47
C GLU A 448 -8.68 3.24 17.83
N LEU A 449 -9.21 2.31 17.01
CA LEU A 449 -10.44 2.52 16.27
C LEU A 449 -11.64 1.97 17.04
N SER A 450 -12.74 2.70 16.98
CA SER A 450 -14.01 2.34 17.62
C SER A 450 -15.15 2.23 16.60
N PRO A 451 -16.25 1.53 16.92
CA PRO A 451 -17.45 1.56 16.10
C PRO A 451 -17.88 3.00 15.81
N GLY A 452 -18.24 3.28 14.56
CA GLY A 452 -18.54 4.62 14.05
C GLY A 452 -17.38 5.30 13.30
N ALA A 453 -16.10 4.91 13.55
CA ALA A 453 -14.96 5.39 12.78
C ALA A 453 -15.08 4.94 11.31
N ARG A 454 -14.50 5.71 10.38
CA ARG A 454 -14.59 5.45 8.94
C ARG A 454 -13.25 5.05 8.35
N LEU A 455 -13.27 3.98 7.55
CA LEU A 455 -12.09 3.41 6.89
C LEU A 455 -12.17 3.56 5.38
N ALA A 456 -11.01 3.68 4.76
CA ALA A 456 -10.85 3.69 3.31
C ALA A 456 -11.11 2.30 2.72
N VAL A 457 -12.08 2.21 1.82
CA VAL A 457 -12.33 1.02 0.99
C VAL A 457 -12.36 1.43 -0.49
N PRO A 458 -11.99 0.56 -1.42
CA PRO A 458 -12.10 0.86 -2.85
C PRO A 458 -13.53 1.24 -3.25
N ARG A 459 -13.67 2.36 -3.95
CA ARG A 459 -14.92 2.84 -4.53
C ARG A 459 -15.22 2.19 -5.87
N HIS A 460 -14.17 1.85 -6.59
CA HIS A 460 -14.21 1.08 -7.83
C HIS A 460 -12.99 0.15 -7.88
N THR A 461 -13.04 -0.81 -8.79
CA THR A 461 -11.89 -1.66 -9.11
C THR A 461 -11.48 -1.39 -10.55
N PRO A 462 -10.24 -0.97 -10.83
CA PRO A 462 -9.76 -0.78 -12.20
C PRO A 462 -9.76 -2.08 -13.01
N ALA A 463 -9.63 -2.00 -14.33
CA ALA A 463 -9.46 -3.18 -15.16
C ALA A 463 -8.15 -3.89 -14.83
N PRO A 464 -8.13 -5.23 -14.79
CA PRO A 464 -6.87 -5.96 -14.62
C PRO A 464 -5.97 -5.76 -15.84
N GLN A 465 -4.66 -5.90 -15.63
CA GLN A 465 -3.67 -5.72 -16.70
C GLN A 465 -3.75 -6.80 -17.78
N GLN A 466 -4.21 -8.01 -17.41
CA GLN A 466 -4.36 -9.15 -18.31
C GLN A 466 -5.84 -9.44 -18.51
N LEU A 467 -6.39 -9.01 -19.64
CA LEU A 467 -7.77 -9.31 -20.01
C LEU A 467 -7.85 -10.64 -20.75
N GLN A 468 -8.86 -11.43 -20.41
CA GLN A 468 -9.23 -12.66 -21.10
C GLN A 468 -10.56 -12.48 -21.82
N GLU A 469 -10.81 -13.30 -22.84
CA GLU A 469 -12.09 -13.37 -23.52
C GLU A 469 -12.64 -14.79 -23.52
N TRP A 470 -13.91 -14.92 -23.17
CA TRP A 470 -14.65 -16.18 -23.20
C TRP A 470 -15.78 -16.13 -24.22
N PRO A 471 -16.19 -17.26 -24.80
CA PRO A 471 -17.41 -17.33 -25.56
C PRO A 471 -18.64 -16.88 -24.75
N ASP A 472 -19.46 -16.01 -25.28
CA ASP A 472 -20.63 -15.45 -24.57
C ASP A 472 -21.57 -16.55 -24.06
N ASP A 473 -21.76 -17.66 -24.79
CA ASP A 473 -22.58 -18.80 -24.38
C ASP A 473 -22.05 -19.49 -23.10
N GLN A 474 -20.73 -19.50 -22.88
CA GLN A 474 -20.15 -20.01 -21.64
C GLN A 474 -20.48 -19.10 -20.45
N LEU A 475 -20.43 -17.78 -20.63
CA LEU A 475 -20.75 -16.81 -19.58
C LEU A 475 -22.24 -16.85 -19.22
N ILE A 476 -23.09 -16.97 -20.22
CA ILE A 476 -24.55 -17.16 -20.06
C ILE A 476 -24.82 -18.44 -19.27
N MET A 477 -24.22 -19.55 -19.69
CA MET A 477 -24.35 -20.84 -19.00
C MET A 477 -23.88 -20.76 -17.58
N LEU A 478 -22.72 -20.14 -17.33
CA LEU A 478 -22.12 -19.98 -15.99
C LEU A 478 -23.05 -19.21 -15.06
N GLY A 479 -23.58 -18.06 -15.49
CA GLY A 479 -24.50 -17.24 -14.70
C GLY A 479 -25.72 -18.01 -14.23
N HIS A 480 -26.36 -18.74 -15.17
CA HIS A 480 -27.52 -19.55 -14.85
C HIS A 480 -27.21 -20.78 -14.00
N MET A 481 -26.06 -21.44 -14.21
CA MET A 481 -25.67 -22.64 -13.44
C MET A 481 -25.24 -22.29 -12.01
N ILE A 482 -24.58 -21.16 -11.79
CA ILE A 482 -24.25 -20.70 -10.43
C ILE A 482 -25.52 -20.39 -9.63
N GLY A 483 -26.53 -19.73 -10.22
CA GLY A 483 -27.80 -19.48 -9.55
C GLY A 483 -28.64 -20.76 -9.40
N ASP A 484 -29.40 -21.06 -10.42
CA ASP A 484 -30.45 -22.08 -10.41
C ASP A 484 -30.01 -23.48 -10.91
N GLY A 485 -28.70 -23.66 -11.21
CA GLY A 485 -28.16 -24.95 -11.67
C GLY A 485 -27.93 -25.95 -10.55
N SER A 486 -28.16 -27.24 -10.82
CA SER A 486 -27.79 -28.37 -9.96
C SER A 486 -26.80 -29.29 -10.69
N PHE A 487 -25.63 -29.44 -10.16
CA PHE A 487 -24.51 -30.23 -10.70
C PHE A 487 -23.77 -31.05 -9.63
N VAL A 488 -24.54 -31.61 -8.68
CA VAL A 488 -24.04 -32.47 -7.62
C VAL A 488 -23.55 -33.80 -8.21
N LYS A 489 -22.46 -34.36 -7.66
CA LYS A 489 -21.88 -35.64 -8.10
C LYS A 489 -22.91 -36.73 -8.06
N ARG A 490 -22.88 -37.65 -9.08
CA ARG A 490 -23.80 -38.79 -9.24
C ARG A 490 -25.23 -38.41 -9.57
N GLN A 491 -25.53 -37.17 -9.91
CA GLN A 491 -26.84 -36.73 -10.39
C GLN A 491 -26.74 -36.10 -11.80
N PRO A 492 -27.78 -36.16 -12.62
CA PRO A 492 -27.82 -35.43 -13.89
C PRO A 492 -27.70 -33.92 -13.65
N ILE A 493 -26.96 -33.22 -14.53
CA ILE A 493 -26.93 -31.77 -14.50
C ILE A 493 -28.33 -31.26 -14.88
N ARG A 494 -28.86 -30.37 -14.04
CA ARG A 494 -30.18 -29.79 -14.19
C ARG A 494 -30.15 -28.27 -14.01
N TYR A 495 -31.06 -27.62 -14.74
CA TYR A 495 -31.39 -26.22 -14.54
C TYR A 495 -32.90 -26.10 -14.37
N ALA A 496 -33.38 -25.35 -13.39
CA ALA A 496 -34.81 -25.22 -13.12
C ALA A 496 -35.21 -23.73 -13.04
N SER A 497 -36.20 -23.31 -13.79
CA SER A 497 -36.69 -21.93 -13.77
C SER A 497 -38.19 -21.86 -14.07
N LYS A 498 -38.82 -20.78 -13.60
CA LYS A 498 -40.20 -20.39 -13.98
C LYS A 498 -40.26 -19.49 -15.20
N ASP A 499 -39.13 -18.88 -15.55
CA ASP A 499 -38.98 -17.91 -16.63
C ASP A 499 -38.62 -18.63 -17.93
N GLU A 500 -39.55 -18.66 -18.88
CA GLU A 500 -39.40 -19.31 -20.19
C GLU A 500 -38.25 -18.71 -21.02
N MET A 501 -37.97 -17.41 -20.87
CA MET A 501 -36.85 -16.77 -21.55
C MET A 501 -35.51 -17.30 -21.02
N CYS A 502 -35.41 -17.53 -19.71
CA CYS A 502 -34.22 -18.13 -19.08
C CYS A 502 -34.07 -19.60 -19.53
N VAL A 503 -35.16 -20.38 -19.54
CA VAL A 503 -35.16 -21.77 -20.00
C VAL A 503 -34.66 -21.86 -21.45
N GLY A 504 -35.23 -21.04 -22.37
CA GLY A 504 -34.81 -20.99 -23.77
C GLY A 504 -33.34 -20.56 -23.95
N THR A 505 -32.87 -19.67 -23.14
CA THR A 505 -31.47 -19.17 -23.18
C THR A 505 -30.48 -20.23 -22.71
N VAL A 506 -30.76 -20.94 -21.65
CA VAL A 506 -29.89 -22.05 -21.15
C VAL A 506 -29.90 -23.20 -22.19
N ALA A 507 -31.06 -23.53 -22.78
CA ALA A 507 -31.15 -24.57 -23.83
C ALA A 507 -30.31 -24.21 -25.08
N ARG A 508 -30.25 -22.93 -25.45
CA ARG A 508 -29.41 -22.42 -26.53
C ARG A 508 -27.93 -22.49 -26.17
N ALA A 509 -27.55 -21.98 -24.99
CA ALA A 509 -26.15 -21.97 -24.52
C ALA A 509 -25.59 -23.41 -24.36
N ALA A 510 -26.43 -24.39 -24.03
CA ALA A 510 -26.02 -25.80 -23.95
C ALA A 510 -25.51 -26.36 -25.29
N ARG A 511 -25.99 -25.83 -26.43
CA ARG A 511 -25.52 -26.24 -27.78
C ARG A 511 -24.05 -25.92 -28.03
N HIS A 512 -23.53 -24.87 -27.39
CA HIS A 512 -22.10 -24.55 -27.44
C HIS A 512 -21.24 -25.71 -26.93
N PHE A 513 -21.71 -26.47 -25.96
CA PHE A 513 -21.07 -27.68 -25.42
C PHE A 513 -21.45 -28.97 -26.19
N GLY A 514 -22.16 -28.86 -27.31
CA GLY A 514 -22.69 -30.00 -28.04
C GLY A 514 -23.82 -30.74 -27.31
N VAL A 515 -24.42 -30.14 -26.26
CA VAL A 515 -25.44 -30.72 -25.42
C VAL A 515 -26.84 -30.26 -25.88
N SER A 516 -27.74 -31.21 -26.10
CA SER A 516 -29.16 -30.94 -26.33
C SER A 516 -29.92 -31.02 -25.00
N ALA A 517 -30.50 -29.91 -24.60
CA ALA A 517 -31.30 -29.88 -23.37
C ALA A 517 -32.60 -30.66 -23.53
N VAL A 518 -32.96 -31.47 -22.55
CA VAL A 518 -34.23 -32.17 -22.45
C VAL A 518 -35.10 -31.45 -21.42
N ARG A 519 -36.31 -31.12 -21.85
CA ARG A 519 -37.27 -30.37 -21.08
C ARG A 519 -38.20 -31.30 -20.31
N ASP A 520 -38.34 -31.05 -18.98
CA ASP A 520 -39.31 -31.72 -18.12
C ASP A 520 -40.17 -30.64 -17.46
N ASP A 521 -41.49 -30.65 -17.76
CA ASP A 521 -42.41 -29.67 -17.17
C ASP A 521 -43.08 -30.27 -15.94
N TYR A 522 -43.10 -29.50 -14.84
CA TYR A 522 -43.76 -29.82 -13.60
C TYR A 522 -44.90 -28.84 -13.31
N PRO A 523 -46.10 -29.04 -13.89
CA PRO A 523 -47.22 -28.08 -13.82
C PRO A 523 -47.63 -27.77 -12.37
N ALA A 524 -47.63 -28.75 -11.48
CA ALA A 524 -48.00 -28.56 -10.07
C ALA A 524 -47.04 -27.60 -9.33
N ALA A 525 -45.76 -27.65 -9.66
CA ALA A 525 -44.72 -26.76 -9.09
C ALA A 525 -44.54 -25.45 -9.87
N ARG A 526 -45.22 -25.31 -11.04
CA ARG A 526 -45.06 -24.18 -11.96
C ARG A 526 -43.58 -23.91 -12.34
N VAL A 527 -42.78 -24.97 -12.51
CA VAL A 527 -41.36 -24.92 -12.81
C VAL A 527 -41.04 -25.81 -13.99
N THR A 528 -40.28 -25.32 -14.93
CA THR A 528 -39.67 -26.10 -16.00
C THR A 528 -38.26 -26.48 -15.60
N THR A 529 -37.92 -27.75 -15.72
CA THR A 529 -36.58 -28.26 -15.49
C THR A 529 -35.93 -28.67 -16.81
N LEU A 530 -34.71 -28.20 -17.07
CA LEU A 530 -33.89 -28.73 -18.16
C LEU A 530 -32.92 -29.75 -17.62
N ARG A 531 -32.91 -30.95 -18.18
CA ARG A 531 -31.82 -31.92 -18.03
C ARG A 531 -30.82 -31.67 -19.16
N LEU A 532 -29.53 -31.64 -18.79
CA LEU A 532 -28.41 -31.39 -19.73
C LEU A 532 -27.59 -32.70 -19.85
N PRO A 533 -28.07 -33.69 -20.62
CA PRO A 533 -27.44 -35.00 -20.74
C PRO A 533 -26.16 -34.90 -21.61
N ALA A 534 -25.24 -35.85 -21.46
CA ALA A 534 -24.11 -35.94 -22.38
C ALA A 534 -24.61 -36.32 -23.80
N PRO A 535 -24.00 -35.79 -24.88
CA PRO A 535 -24.37 -36.11 -26.25
C PRO A 535 -23.95 -37.52 -26.68
N TYR A 536 -23.31 -38.27 -25.82
CA TYR A 536 -22.80 -39.62 -26.02
C TYR A 536 -22.95 -40.47 -24.75
N ARG A 537 -22.79 -41.81 -24.88
CA ARG A 537 -22.82 -42.72 -23.76
C ARG A 537 -21.62 -42.44 -22.82
N LEU A 538 -21.90 -42.24 -21.55
CA LEU A 538 -20.85 -42.04 -20.51
C LEU A 538 -20.07 -43.35 -20.31
N THR A 539 -18.76 -43.26 -20.42
CA THR A 539 -17.80 -44.34 -20.18
C THR A 539 -16.67 -43.85 -19.32
N HIS A 540 -15.83 -44.77 -18.82
CA HIS A 540 -14.62 -44.41 -18.08
C HIS A 540 -13.75 -43.49 -18.95
N GLY A 541 -13.55 -42.23 -18.51
CA GLY A 541 -12.82 -41.18 -19.25
C GLY A 541 -13.63 -40.25 -20.15
N LYS A 542 -14.92 -40.57 -20.45
CA LYS A 542 -15.83 -39.69 -21.21
C LYS A 542 -16.88 -39.11 -20.26
N ARG A 543 -16.70 -37.87 -19.83
CA ARG A 543 -17.59 -37.13 -18.93
C ARG A 543 -18.54 -36.23 -19.77
N ASN A 544 -19.66 -35.84 -19.18
CA ASN A 544 -20.50 -34.79 -19.73
C ASN A 544 -19.66 -33.50 -19.96
N PRO A 545 -19.71 -32.88 -21.16
CA PRO A 545 -18.89 -31.70 -21.48
C PRO A 545 -19.10 -30.54 -20.50
N ILE A 546 -20.35 -30.27 -20.10
CA ILE A 546 -20.68 -29.22 -19.12
C ILE A 546 -20.11 -29.61 -17.73
N ALA A 547 -20.18 -30.90 -17.34
CA ALA A 547 -19.61 -31.34 -16.08
C ALA A 547 -18.10 -31.22 -16.07
N ALA A 548 -17.41 -31.56 -17.16
CA ALA A 548 -15.96 -31.45 -17.30
C ALA A 548 -15.53 -29.97 -17.26
N TRP A 549 -16.26 -29.08 -17.92
CA TRP A 549 -16.02 -27.65 -17.89
C TRP A 549 -16.23 -27.05 -16.49
N LEU A 550 -17.35 -27.37 -15.81
CA LEU A 550 -17.59 -26.93 -14.44
C LEU A 550 -16.57 -27.50 -13.43
N ASP A 551 -16.05 -28.71 -13.69
CA ASP A 551 -14.97 -29.29 -12.87
C ASP A 551 -13.65 -28.55 -13.04
N GLY A 552 -13.29 -28.18 -14.26
CA GLY A 552 -12.14 -27.32 -14.57
C GLY A 552 -12.23 -25.94 -13.90
N LEU A 553 -13.45 -25.45 -13.65
CA LEU A 553 -13.69 -24.21 -12.91
C LEU A 553 -13.81 -24.39 -11.38
N GLY A 554 -13.63 -25.62 -10.88
CA GLY A 554 -13.75 -25.93 -9.45
C GLY A 554 -15.19 -25.91 -8.91
N LEU A 555 -16.20 -25.85 -9.77
CA LEU A 555 -17.62 -25.74 -9.36
C LEU A 555 -18.33 -27.08 -9.27
N PHE A 556 -17.92 -28.10 -10.04
CA PHE A 556 -18.65 -29.35 -10.14
C PHE A 556 -18.71 -30.13 -8.82
N GLY A 557 -19.93 -30.45 -8.39
CA GLY A 557 -20.19 -31.15 -7.14
C GLY A 557 -20.53 -30.25 -5.96
N LEU A 558 -20.38 -28.92 -6.10
CA LEU A 558 -20.70 -27.94 -5.04
C LEU A 558 -22.20 -27.80 -4.83
N ARG A 559 -22.58 -27.57 -3.58
CA ARG A 559 -23.95 -27.21 -3.17
C ARG A 559 -24.13 -25.69 -3.18
N SER A 560 -25.37 -25.22 -3.09
CA SER A 560 -25.70 -23.79 -3.19
C SER A 560 -24.89 -22.89 -2.28
N HIS A 561 -24.57 -23.33 -1.05
CA HIS A 561 -23.81 -22.51 -0.08
C HIS A 561 -22.28 -22.55 -0.28
N GLU A 562 -21.78 -23.39 -1.19
CA GLU A 562 -20.36 -23.56 -1.51
C GLU A 562 -19.98 -22.88 -2.83
N LYS A 563 -20.99 -22.51 -3.66
CA LYS A 563 -20.77 -21.89 -4.96
C LYS A 563 -20.05 -20.56 -4.84
N PHE A 564 -19.24 -20.24 -5.86
CA PHE A 564 -18.45 -19.01 -5.95
C PHE A 564 -18.32 -18.59 -7.42
N VAL A 565 -17.80 -17.40 -7.68
CA VAL A 565 -17.44 -16.96 -9.04
C VAL A 565 -16.01 -17.42 -9.33
N PRO A 566 -15.76 -18.20 -10.40
CA PRO A 566 -14.40 -18.60 -10.79
C PRO A 566 -13.48 -17.40 -11.00
N ASP A 567 -12.22 -17.54 -10.60
CA ASP A 567 -11.25 -16.45 -10.63
C ASP A 567 -11.03 -15.87 -12.04
N ASP A 568 -11.10 -16.70 -13.07
CA ASP A 568 -10.97 -16.26 -14.47
C ASP A 568 -12.04 -15.24 -14.90
N VAL A 569 -13.21 -15.22 -14.26
CA VAL A 569 -14.28 -14.24 -14.55
C VAL A 569 -13.85 -12.81 -14.21
N PHE A 570 -12.97 -12.64 -13.23
CA PHE A 570 -12.48 -11.31 -12.83
C PHE A 570 -11.54 -10.68 -13.84
N SER A 571 -10.90 -11.50 -14.69
CA SER A 571 -10.03 -11.04 -15.78
C SER A 571 -10.76 -10.72 -17.09
N LEU A 572 -12.08 -10.86 -17.12
CA LEU A 572 -12.88 -10.57 -18.32
C LEU A 572 -13.07 -9.05 -18.54
N SER A 573 -13.40 -8.70 -19.79
CA SER A 573 -13.76 -7.33 -20.13
C SER A 573 -15.05 -6.88 -19.41
N LYS A 574 -15.19 -5.57 -19.20
CA LYS A 574 -16.39 -4.99 -18.56
C LYS A 574 -17.70 -5.45 -19.24
N ARG A 575 -17.73 -5.54 -20.58
CA ARG A 575 -18.84 -6.07 -21.37
C ARG A 575 -19.20 -7.51 -20.97
N GLN A 576 -18.19 -8.37 -20.86
CA GLN A 576 -18.40 -9.79 -20.54
C GLN A 576 -18.81 -10.02 -19.09
N ILE A 577 -18.25 -9.24 -18.15
CA ILE A 577 -18.71 -9.25 -16.75
C ILE A 577 -20.17 -8.79 -16.67
N ALA A 578 -20.55 -7.75 -17.39
CA ALA A 578 -21.95 -7.32 -17.46
C ALA A 578 -22.88 -8.43 -17.98
N LEU A 579 -22.46 -9.14 -19.03
CA LEU A 579 -23.21 -10.28 -19.57
C LEU A 579 -23.40 -11.38 -18.52
N PHE A 580 -22.30 -11.77 -17.84
CA PHE A 580 -22.35 -12.76 -16.77
C PHE A 580 -23.29 -12.34 -15.63
N LEU A 581 -23.12 -11.12 -15.09
CA LEU A 581 -23.95 -10.59 -14.01
C LEU A 581 -25.42 -10.46 -14.41
N ARG A 582 -25.72 -10.07 -15.64
CA ARG A 582 -27.08 -9.97 -16.19
C ARG A 582 -27.82 -11.31 -16.12
N HIS A 583 -27.15 -12.40 -16.49
CA HIS A 583 -27.69 -13.74 -16.45
C HIS A 583 -27.70 -14.35 -15.05
N LEU A 584 -26.72 -14.03 -14.23
CA LEU A 584 -26.72 -14.38 -12.80
C LEU A 584 -27.89 -13.71 -12.06
N TRP A 585 -28.15 -12.42 -12.33
CA TRP A 585 -29.27 -11.70 -11.71
C TRP A 585 -30.64 -12.20 -12.16
N ALA A 586 -30.74 -12.83 -13.30
CA ALA A 586 -31.98 -13.48 -13.79
C ALA A 586 -32.40 -14.67 -12.92
N THR A 587 -31.50 -15.23 -12.10
CA THR A 587 -31.80 -16.38 -11.20
C THR A 587 -32.28 -15.85 -9.83
N ASP A 588 -31.40 -15.63 -8.90
CA ASP A 588 -31.67 -15.24 -7.50
C ASP A 588 -31.68 -13.70 -7.27
N GLY A 589 -31.60 -12.92 -8.35
CA GLY A 589 -31.68 -11.45 -8.30
C GLY A 589 -33.12 -10.96 -8.15
N CYS A 590 -33.27 -9.77 -7.55
CA CYS A 590 -34.54 -9.11 -7.39
C CYS A 590 -34.45 -7.68 -7.90
N VAL A 591 -35.45 -7.27 -8.71
CA VAL A 591 -35.61 -5.88 -9.17
C VAL A 591 -37.10 -5.57 -9.15
N TRP A 592 -37.53 -4.65 -8.30
CA TRP A 592 -38.90 -4.19 -8.25
C TRP A 592 -38.99 -2.79 -7.64
N TRP A 593 -40.07 -2.08 -7.91
CA TRP A 593 -40.36 -0.77 -7.35
C TRP A 593 -41.27 -0.90 -6.13
N ASP A 594 -40.81 -0.41 -4.97
CA ASP A 594 -41.62 -0.31 -3.77
C ASP A 594 -42.44 0.98 -3.80
N GLU A 595 -43.73 0.83 -4.13
CA GLU A 595 -44.67 1.97 -4.24
C GLU A 595 -44.87 2.72 -2.93
N LYS A 596 -44.81 1.99 -1.79
CA LYS A 596 -44.97 2.61 -0.45
C LYS A 596 -43.76 3.44 -0.05
N ALA A 597 -42.59 2.93 -0.34
CA ALA A 597 -41.32 3.59 0.00
C ALA A 597 -40.83 4.54 -1.09
N GLY A 598 -41.43 4.54 -2.29
CA GLY A 598 -41.04 5.37 -3.43
C GLY A 598 -39.61 5.10 -3.91
N GLN A 599 -39.14 3.83 -3.83
CA GLN A 599 -37.77 3.47 -4.16
C GLN A 599 -37.66 2.12 -4.87
N ALA A 600 -36.62 1.94 -5.66
CA ALA A 600 -36.30 0.64 -6.24
C ALA A 600 -35.66 -0.29 -5.21
N ARG A 601 -36.05 -1.55 -5.21
CA ARG A 601 -35.45 -2.63 -4.45
C ARG A 601 -34.66 -3.51 -5.42
N ILE A 602 -33.33 -3.42 -5.35
CA ILE A 602 -32.41 -4.19 -6.20
C ILE A 602 -31.45 -4.92 -5.29
N TYR A 603 -31.48 -6.27 -5.35
CA TYR A 603 -30.59 -7.11 -4.57
C TYR A 603 -30.36 -8.46 -5.26
N TYR A 604 -29.27 -9.13 -4.92
CA TYR A 604 -28.98 -10.51 -5.23
C TYR A 604 -28.95 -11.31 -3.91
N ALA A 605 -29.53 -12.52 -3.89
CA ALA A 605 -29.60 -13.33 -2.69
C ALA A 605 -28.88 -14.68 -2.87
N SER A 606 -28.14 -15.13 -1.87
CA SER A 606 -27.50 -16.44 -1.86
C SER A 606 -27.27 -16.94 -0.44
N THR A 607 -27.15 -18.27 -0.30
CA THR A 607 -26.67 -18.91 0.94
C THR A 607 -25.13 -19.00 0.97
N SER A 608 -24.45 -18.72 -0.15
CA SER A 608 -23.00 -18.63 -0.22
C SER A 608 -22.53 -17.23 0.10
N ARG A 609 -21.81 -17.05 1.21
CA ARG A 609 -21.18 -15.78 1.54
C ARG A 609 -20.10 -15.40 0.52
N ARG A 610 -19.30 -16.38 0.08
CA ARG A 610 -18.26 -16.18 -0.92
C ARG A 610 -18.84 -15.66 -2.22
N LEU A 611 -19.90 -16.26 -2.74
CA LEU A 611 -20.59 -15.81 -3.97
C LEU A 611 -21.06 -14.35 -3.84
N ILE A 612 -21.60 -13.96 -2.69
CA ILE A 612 -22.07 -12.60 -2.43
C ILE A 612 -20.89 -11.60 -2.45
N ASP A 613 -19.77 -11.95 -1.84
CA ASP A 613 -18.57 -11.11 -1.83
C ASP A 613 -17.96 -11.00 -3.24
N ASP A 614 -17.91 -12.11 -4.00
CA ASP A 614 -17.44 -12.13 -5.38
C ASP A 614 -18.29 -11.24 -6.30
N VAL A 615 -19.62 -11.32 -6.20
CA VAL A 615 -20.54 -10.47 -6.97
C VAL A 615 -20.39 -8.99 -6.57
N ALA A 616 -20.20 -8.70 -5.28
CA ALA A 616 -19.96 -7.34 -4.81
C ALA A 616 -18.70 -6.73 -5.45
N ARG A 617 -17.63 -7.51 -5.59
CA ARG A 617 -16.37 -7.08 -6.24
C ARG A 617 -16.54 -6.86 -7.75
N LEU A 618 -17.24 -7.74 -8.43
CA LEU A 618 -17.54 -7.55 -9.86
C LEU A 618 -18.35 -6.28 -10.10
N LEU A 619 -19.26 -5.92 -9.19
CA LEU A 619 -20.05 -4.69 -9.29
C LEU A 619 -19.19 -3.42 -9.09
N LEU A 620 -18.06 -3.50 -8.36
CA LEU A 620 -17.12 -2.39 -8.25
C LEU A 620 -16.45 -2.03 -9.60
N ARG A 621 -16.37 -2.96 -10.57
CA ARG A 621 -15.92 -2.67 -11.94
C ARG A 621 -16.86 -1.68 -12.66
N PHE A 622 -18.10 -1.54 -12.18
CA PHE A 622 -19.13 -0.62 -12.68
C PHE A 622 -19.35 0.58 -11.76
N ASN A 623 -18.47 0.81 -10.77
CA ASN A 623 -18.66 1.84 -9.75
C ASN A 623 -19.98 1.71 -8.97
N VAL A 624 -20.47 0.48 -8.79
CA VAL A 624 -21.69 0.17 -8.07
C VAL A 624 -21.34 -0.30 -6.65
N MET A 625 -21.62 0.55 -5.67
CA MET A 625 -21.43 0.24 -4.26
C MET A 625 -22.60 -0.59 -3.72
N THR A 626 -22.27 -1.57 -2.89
CA THR A 626 -23.23 -2.54 -2.35
C THR A 626 -23.12 -2.68 -0.84
N ARG A 627 -24.16 -3.27 -0.22
CA ARG A 627 -24.14 -3.67 1.19
C ARG A 627 -24.64 -5.10 1.32
N VAL A 628 -23.95 -5.88 2.13
CA VAL A 628 -24.34 -7.25 2.46
C VAL A 628 -25.20 -7.23 3.71
N LYS A 629 -26.37 -7.84 3.63
CA LYS A 629 -27.29 -8.05 4.76
C LYS A 629 -27.41 -9.55 5.02
N GLU A 630 -27.09 -9.98 6.23
CA GLU A 630 -27.36 -11.35 6.69
C GLU A 630 -28.82 -11.49 7.10
N ILE A 631 -29.45 -12.58 6.69
CA ILE A 631 -30.84 -12.92 7.01
C ILE A 631 -30.86 -14.30 7.66
N ARG A 632 -31.37 -14.38 8.85
CA ARG A 632 -31.59 -15.65 9.57
C ARG A 632 -33.09 -15.96 9.64
N LYS A 633 -33.47 -17.18 9.27
CA LYS A 633 -34.84 -17.68 9.35
C LYS A 633 -34.84 -18.94 10.23
N GLY A 634 -35.18 -18.79 11.51
CA GLY A 634 -35.16 -19.89 12.47
C GLY A 634 -33.80 -20.59 12.49
N ASP A 635 -33.80 -21.95 12.55
CA ASP A 635 -32.59 -22.77 12.58
C ASP A 635 -31.97 -23.05 11.20
N HIS A 636 -32.46 -22.40 10.13
CA HIS A 636 -31.87 -22.55 8.80
C HIS A 636 -30.51 -21.85 8.70
N ARG A 637 -29.70 -22.32 7.77
CA ARG A 637 -28.43 -21.66 7.43
C ARG A 637 -28.68 -20.18 7.10
N PRO A 638 -27.76 -19.27 7.49
CA PRO A 638 -27.89 -17.86 7.15
C PRO A 638 -27.93 -17.67 5.64
N GLY A 639 -28.79 -16.80 5.18
CA GLY A 639 -28.81 -16.29 3.82
C GLY A 639 -28.23 -14.88 3.78
N TYR A 640 -27.71 -14.48 2.63
CA TYR A 640 -27.11 -13.17 2.44
C TYR A 640 -27.81 -12.46 1.28
N GLN A 641 -28.05 -11.17 1.45
CA GLN A 641 -28.55 -10.30 0.39
C GLN A 641 -27.52 -9.21 0.10
N LEU A 642 -27.13 -9.12 -1.16
CA LEU A 642 -26.30 -8.05 -1.68
C LEU A 642 -27.21 -6.94 -2.20
N MET A 643 -27.32 -5.87 -1.44
CA MET A 643 -28.24 -4.75 -1.72
C MET A 643 -27.53 -3.65 -2.49
N ILE A 644 -28.14 -3.14 -3.55
CA ILE A 644 -27.71 -1.94 -4.28
C ILE A 644 -28.55 -0.76 -3.79
N TYR A 645 -27.87 0.20 -3.16
CA TYR A 645 -28.48 1.38 -2.56
C TYR A 645 -28.21 2.64 -3.37
N GLY A 646 -29.19 3.54 -3.35
CA GLY A 646 -29.12 4.86 -3.97
C GLY A 646 -29.42 4.86 -5.46
N ALA A 647 -30.16 5.88 -5.89
CA ALA A 647 -30.62 6.01 -7.26
C ALA A 647 -29.48 5.95 -8.28
N ASP A 648 -28.34 6.58 -7.99
CA ASP A 648 -27.19 6.62 -8.91
C ASP A 648 -26.56 5.23 -9.09
N ASN A 649 -26.33 4.47 -8.00
CA ASN A 649 -25.81 3.09 -8.08
C ASN A 649 -26.81 2.15 -8.76
N GLN A 650 -28.11 2.33 -8.47
CA GLN A 650 -29.18 1.53 -9.06
C GLN A 650 -29.30 1.81 -10.58
N LEU A 651 -29.20 3.08 -11.00
CA LEU A 651 -29.18 3.45 -12.42
C LEU A 651 -27.96 2.88 -13.14
N ARG A 652 -26.76 3.02 -12.58
CA ARG A 652 -25.53 2.42 -13.16
C ARG A 652 -25.69 0.90 -13.34
N PHE A 653 -26.19 0.21 -12.33
CA PHE A 653 -26.44 -1.22 -12.44
C PHE A 653 -27.44 -1.56 -13.57
N LEU A 654 -28.57 -0.82 -13.64
CA LEU A 654 -29.61 -1.09 -14.63
C LEU A 654 -29.16 -0.73 -16.06
N ASP A 655 -28.39 0.34 -16.23
CA ASP A 655 -27.89 0.80 -17.53
C ASP A 655 -26.70 -0.04 -18.01
N ASP A 656 -25.71 -0.32 -17.16
CA ASP A 656 -24.47 -1.02 -17.53
C ASP A 656 -24.61 -2.55 -17.51
N VAL A 657 -25.31 -3.10 -16.51
CA VAL A 657 -25.47 -4.55 -16.31
C VAL A 657 -26.83 -5.02 -16.79
N GLY A 658 -27.90 -4.48 -16.27
CA GLY A 658 -29.27 -4.87 -16.54
C GLY A 658 -29.63 -6.25 -15.99
N VAL A 659 -30.80 -6.77 -16.42
CA VAL A 659 -31.30 -8.09 -16.00
C VAL A 659 -31.90 -8.81 -17.19
N HIS A 660 -31.69 -10.11 -17.33
CA HIS A 660 -32.30 -10.96 -18.35
C HIS A 660 -33.65 -11.54 -17.89
N GLY A 661 -34.48 -11.95 -18.87
CA GLY A 661 -35.74 -12.63 -18.65
C GLY A 661 -36.92 -11.70 -18.33
N GLU A 662 -37.97 -12.24 -17.73
CA GLU A 662 -39.21 -11.49 -17.38
C GLU A 662 -38.91 -10.30 -16.46
N ARG A 663 -37.87 -10.38 -15.62
CA ARG A 663 -37.43 -9.29 -14.72
C ARG A 663 -36.96 -8.04 -15.47
N SER A 664 -36.61 -8.16 -16.76
CA SER A 664 -36.18 -7.01 -17.59
C SER A 664 -37.30 -5.96 -17.75
N THR A 665 -38.55 -6.38 -17.79
CA THR A 665 -39.71 -5.47 -17.84
C THR A 665 -39.79 -4.62 -16.56
N GLN A 666 -39.58 -5.22 -15.40
CA GLN A 666 -39.58 -4.51 -14.10
C GLN A 666 -38.34 -3.60 -13.98
N ALA A 667 -37.19 -4.06 -14.48
CA ALA A 667 -35.98 -3.25 -14.56
C ALA A 667 -36.21 -1.98 -15.38
N GLY A 668 -36.82 -2.06 -16.56
CA GLY A 668 -37.17 -0.90 -17.38
C GLY A 668 -38.11 0.08 -16.68
N ARG A 669 -39.12 -0.43 -15.94
CA ARG A 669 -40.00 0.42 -15.11
C ARG A 669 -39.24 1.13 -13.99
N CYS A 670 -38.33 0.43 -13.29
CA CYS A 670 -37.48 1.00 -12.27
C CYS A 670 -36.56 2.09 -12.84
N THR A 671 -35.92 1.84 -13.99
CA THR A 671 -35.04 2.82 -14.66
C THR A 671 -35.81 4.10 -15.01
N ALA A 672 -37.00 3.99 -15.59
CA ALA A 672 -37.81 5.15 -15.98
C ALA A 672 -38.21 6.01 -14.75
N ARG A 673 -38.43 5.38 -13.61
CA ARG A 673 -38.78 6.09 -12.35
C ARG A 673 -37.54 6.67 -11.69
N LEU A 674 -36.45 5.91 -11.60
CA LEU A 674 -35.19 6.36 -10.99
C LEU A 674 -34.63 7.60 -11.67
N ARG A 675 -34.75 7.71 -13.01
CA ARG A 675 -34.29 8.91 -13.76
C ARG A 675 -35.03 10.18 -13.37
N LYS A 676 -36.17 10.07 -12.69
CA LYS A 676 -36.97 11.22 -12.17
C LYS A 676 -36.67 11.53 -10.71
N VAL A 677 -35.89 10.67 -10.02
CA VAL A 677 -35.55 10.84 -8.61
C VAL A 677 -34.23 11.59 -8.51
N ALA A 678 -34.17 12.65 -7.71
CA ALA A 678 -32.90 13.31 -7.41
C ALA A 678 -31.97 12.35 -6.68
N GLY A 679 -30.72 12.27 -7.10
CA GLY A 679 -29.71 11.44 -6.48
C GLY A 679 -29.50 11.80 -4.99
N ASN A 680 -29.40 10.78 -4.14
CA ASN A 680 -29.11 11.00 -2.73
C ASN A 680 -27.60 11.20 -2.54
N THR A 681 -27.18 12.44 -2.47
CA THR A 681 -25.77 12.83 -2.32
C THR A 681 -25.14 12.43 -0.97
N ASN A 682 -25.95 11.93 -0.01
CA ASN A 682 -25.48 11.53 1.33
C ASN A 682 -24.95 10.08 1.39
N LEU A 683 -24.92 9.36 0.28
CA LEU A 683 -24.45 7.97 0.22
C LEU A 683 -22.94 7.88 0.09
N ASP A 684 -22.33 8.78 -0.66
CA ASP A 684 -20.86 8.88 -0.86
C ASP A 684 -20.40 10.23 -0.33
N THR A 685 -20.02 10.24 0.95
CA THR A 685 -19.62 11.45 1.68
C THR A 685 -18.19 11.33 2.16
N VAL A 686 -17.51 12.46 2.21
CA VAL A 686 -16.25 12.61 2.94
C VAL A 686 -16.55 12.63 4.44
N PRO A 687 -15.73 12.03 5.32
CA PRO A 687 -15.94 12.08 6.76
C PRO A 687 -16.14 13.50 7.29
N ARG A 688 -16.91 13.62 8.38
CA ARG A 688 -17.30 14.93 8.91
C ARG A 688 -16.12 15.75 9.42
N GLU A 689 -15.08 15.07 9.85
CA GLU A 689 -13.81 15.62 10.36
C GLU A 689 -13.12 16.51 9.32
N VAL A 690 -13.42 16.34 8.03
CA VAL A 690 -12.91 17.21 6.94
C VAL A 690 -13.26 18.70 7.14
N TRP A 691 -14.28 18.98 7.93
CA TRP A 691 -14.64 20.37 8.22
C TRP A 691 -13.58 21.12 9.03
N ASP A 692 -12.73 20.41 9.79
CA ASP A 692 -11.62 21.03 10.51
C ASP A 692 -10.58 21.50 9.51
N ARG A 693 -10.21 20.68 8.52
CA ARG A 693 -9.31 21.08 7.41
C ARG A 693 -9.87 22.25 6.59
N VAL A 694 -11.18 22.24 6.33
CA VAL A 694 -11.83 23.40 5.64
C VAL A 694 -11.73 24.66 6.47
N ARG A 695 -11.85 24.60 7.81
CA ARG A 695 -11.69 25.77 8.70
C ARG A 695 -10.24 26.27 8.69
N GLU A 696 -9.27 25.40 8.72
CA GLU A 696 -7.84 25.71 8.61
C GLU A 696 -7.56 26.45 7.29
N ALA A 697 -7.99 25.89 6.15
CA ALA A 697 -7.85 26.51 4.83
C ALA A 697 -8.54 27.89 4.73
N LEU A 698 -9.69 28.10 5.39
CA LEU A 698 -10.35 29.40 5.48
C LEU A 698 -9.55 30.41 6.30
N THR A 699 -8.97 29.94 7.42
CA THR A 699 -8.15 30.78 8.31
C THR A 699 -6.88 31.25 7.61
N GLU A 700 -6.20 30.36 6.91
CA GLU A 700 -5.01 30.68 6.10
C GLU A 700 -5.27 31.74 5.04
N ARG A 701 -6.51 31.83 4.53
CA ARG A 701 -6.93 32.82 3.50
C ARG A 701 -7.56 34.08 4.07
N GLY A 702 -7.63 34.19 5.38
CA GLY A 702 -8.26 35.33 6.04
C GLY A 702 -9.77 35.46 5.77
N THR A 703 -10.44 34.37 5.31
CA THR A 703 -11.86 34.34 5.02
C THR A 703 -12.62 33.83 6.26
N THR A 704 -13.61 34.57 6.70
CA THR A 704 -14.39 34.15 7.87
C THR A 704 -15.37 33.03 7.53
N GLN A 705 -15.62 32.12 8.48
CA GLN A 705 -16.62 31.05 8.32
C GLN A 705 -18.03 31.60 7.99
N ARG A 706 -18.32 32.81 8.43
CA ARG A 706 -19.59 33.49 8.20
C ARG A 706 -19.71 33.99 6.75
N GLU A 707 -18.65 34.58 6.19
CA GLU A 707 -18.59 34.99 4.78
C GLU A 707 -18.72 33.81 3.84
N PHE A 708 -17.95 32.74 4.11
CA PHE A 708 -18.04 31.51 3.36
C PHE A 708 -19.43 30.86 3.48
N GLY A 709 -20.02 30.82 4.67
CA GLY A 709 -21.33 30.25 4.90
C GLY A 709 -22.48 31.04 4.25
N THR A 710 -22.39 32.38 4.21
CA THR A 710 -23.39 33.25 3.55
C THR A 710 -23.39 33.09 2.03
N GLN A 711 -22.23 32.84 1.42
CA GLN A 711 -22.14 32.59 -0.02
C GLN A 711 -22.65 31.19 -0.41
N TYR A 712 -22.61 30.20 0.52
CA TYR A 712 -22.75 28.79 0.19
C TYR A 712 -23.81 27.97 0.91
N CYS A 713 -24.65 28.44 1.77
CA CYS A 713 -25.78 27.68 2.38
C CYS A 713 -25.99 27.81 3.90
N GLY A 714 -25.56 28.86 4.55
CA GLY A 714 -25.90 29.16 5.96
C GLY A 714 -25.17 28.29 7.00
N SER A 715 -25.38 28.58 8.28
CA SER A 715 -24.67 27.94 9.44
C SER A 715 -24.90 26.43 9.62
N ALA A 716 -25.94 25.87 8.99
CA ALA A 716 -26.20 24.42 9.02
C ALA A 716 -25.20 23.58 8.20
N MET A 717 -24.34 24.23 7.42
CA MET A 717 -23.36 23.59 6.54
C MET A 717 -22.39 22.66 7.27
N TRP A 718 -21.96 23.00 8.47
CA TRP A 718 -20.91 22.35 9.22
C TRP A 718 -21.34 21.07 9.98
N LYS A 719 -22.63 20.77 10.01
CA LYS A 719 -23.16 19.65 10.79
C LYS A 719 -23.10 18.31 10.05
N PRO A 720 -23.55 18.16 8.77
CA PRO A 720 -23.51 16.89 8.07
C PRO A 720 -22.16 16.65 7.40
N ALA A 721 -21.80 15.39 7.20
CA ALA A 721 -20.69 14.99 6.33
C ALA A 721 -20.95 15.50 4.89
N PRO A 722 -20.00 16.19 4.24
CA PRO A 722 -20.20 16.73 2.90
C PRO A 722 -20.20 15.63 1.85
N SER A 723 -21.08 15.75 0.84
CA SER A 723 -20.98 14.91 -0.36
C SER A 723 -19.74 15.28 -1.16
N ARG A 724 -19.22 14.32 -1.94
CA ARG A 724 -18.05 14.57 -2.81
C ARG A 724 -18.24 15.75 -3.76
N GLY A 725 -19.40 15.85 -4.42
CA GLY A 725 -19.67 16.98 -5.29
C GLY A 725 -19.72 18.33 -4.55
N ARG A 726 -20.12 18.32 -3.26
CA ARG A 726 -20.05 19.50 -2.41
C ARG A 726 -18.60 19.81 -2.04
N MET A 727 -17.83 18.78 -1.68
CA MET A 727 -16.41 18.94 -1.36
C MET A 727 -15.61 19.45 -2.55
N GLY A 728 -15.83 18.94 -3.75
CA GLY A 728 -15.17 19.44 -4.97
C GLY A 728 -15.49 20.91 -5.27
N ARG A 729 -16.72 21.37 -5.01
CA ARG A 729 -17.03 22.81 -5.13
C ARG A 729 -16.30 23.64 -4.06
N ILE A 730 -16.21 23.14 -2.82
CA ILE A 730 -15.47 23.82 -1.74
C ILE A 730 -13.99 23.88 -2.09
N ALA A 731 -13.40 22.78 -2.52
CA ALA A 731 -12.02 22.70 -2.95
C ALA A 731 -11.70 23.68 -4.10
N ALA A 732 -12.58 23.76 -5.09
CA ALA A 732 -12.43 24.71 -6.22
C ALA A 732 -12.50 26.17 -5.80
N ILE A 733 -13.31 26.50 -4.79
CA ILE A 733 -13.44 27.86 -4.26
C ILE A 733 -12.24 28.23 -3.42
N LEU A 734 -11.80 27.29 -2.59
CA LEU A 734 -10.64 27.47 -1.75
C LEU A 734 -9.33 27.22 -2.53
N ASP A 735 -9.39 26.78 -3.78
CA ASP A 735 -8.22 26.40 -4.60
C ASP A 735 -7.25 25.51 -3.80
N ASP A 736 -7.80 24.50 -3.12
CA ASP A 736 -7.10 23.64 -2.19
C ASP A 736 -6.97 22.21 -2.76
N ALA A 737 -5.72 21.82 -3.01
CA ALA A 737 -5.41 20.54 -3.64
C ALA A 737 -5.73 19.33 -2.73
N GLU A 738 -5.58 19.45 -1.42
CA GLU A 738 -5.86 18.35 -0.49
C GLU A 738 -7.36 18.09 -0.40
N LEU A 739 -8.17 19.15 -0.35
CA LEU A 739 -9.63 19.02 -0.38
C LEU A 739 -10.13 18.49 -1.73
N ASP A 740 -9.45 18.82 -2.84
CA ASP A 740 -9.79 18.27 -4.16
C ASP A 740 -9.44 16.77 -4.24
N ILE A 741 -8.31 16.33 -3.69
CA ILE A 741 -8.00 14.90 -3.56
C ILE A 741 -9.11 14.16 -2.79
N LEU A 742 -9.60 14.71 -1.68
CA LEU A 742 -10.69 14.10 -0.92
C LEU A 742 -12.01 14.03 -1.69
N ALA A 743 -12.25 14.95 -2.61
CA ALA A 743 -13.41 14.94 -3.47
C ALA A 743 -13.31 13.95 -4.64
N THR A 744 -12.10 13.65 -5.14
CA THR A 744 -11.89 12.98 -6.43
C THR A 744 -11.20 11.64 -6.35
N ASN A 745 -10.74 11.21 -5.17
CA ASN A 745 -10.02 9.94 -4.95
C ASN A 745 -10.86 8.68 -5.22
N ASP A 746 -10.19 7.51 -5.22
CA ASP A 746 -10.78 6.19 -5.47
C ASP A 746 -11.31 5.50 -4.19
N VAL A 747 -11.39 6.22 -3.09
CA VAL A 747 -11.77 5.70 -1.78
C VAL A 747 -13.22 6.01 -1.46
N PHE A 748 -13.95 5.03 -0.93
CA PHE A 748 -15.21 5.19 -0.21
C PHE A 748 -14.94 5.06 1.29
N TRP A 749 -15.53 5.93 2.10
CA TRP A 749 -15.37 5.94 3.55
C TRP A 749 -16.44 5.10 4.23
N ASP A 750 -16.13 3.85 4.56
CA ASP A 750 -17.05 2.90 5.18
C ASP A 750 -16.93 2.89 6.70
N GLU A 751 -18.05 2.79 7.40
CA GLU A 751 -18.14 2.92 8.86
C GLU A 751 -17.89 1.56 9.53
N ILE A 752 -17.11 1.53 10.62
CA ILE A 752 -16.91 0.37 11.47
C ILE A 752 -18.22 0.06 12.20
N ALA A 753 -18.73 -1.15 12.00
CA ALA A 753 -19.94 -1.64 12.66
C ALA A 753 -19.60 -2.35 13.98
N SER A 754 -18.59 -3.21 14.00
CA SER A 754 -18.13 -3.92 15.20
C SER A 754 -16.65 -4.32 15.09
N VAL A 755 -16.02 -4.48 16.25
CA VAL A 755 -14.70 -5.09 16.43
C VAL A 755 -14.84 -6.14 17.54
N GLU A 756 -14.50 -7.40 17.23
CA GLU A 756 -14.69 -8.55 18.13
C GLU A 756 -13.37 -9.34 18.24
N SER A 757 -12.93 -9.65 19.46
CA SER A 757 -11.76 -10.54 19.66
C SER A 757 -12.10 -11.97 19.26
N LEU A 758 -11.16 -12.61 18.55
CA LEU A 758 -11.23 -14.01 18.13
C LEU A 758 -10.20 -14.91 18.84
N GLY A 759 -9.47 -14.34 19.82
CA GLY A 759 -8.37 -15.03 20.48
C GLY A 759 -7.11 -15.12 19.62
N GLU A 760 -6.16 -15.93 20.06
CA GLU A 760 -4.87 -16.10 19.39
C GLU A 760 -4.99 -16.96 18.14
N GLN A 761 -4.42 -16.51 17.02
CA GLN A 761 -4.38 -17.21 15.74
C GLN A 761 -3.04 -17.01 15.05
N PRO A 762 -2.63 -17.96 14.17
CA PRO A 762 -1.49 -17.75 13.28
C PRO A 762 -1.75 -16.53 12.37
N VAL A 763 -0.76 -15.66 12.27
CA VAL A 763 -0.86 -14.43 11.49
C VAL A 763 0.29 -14.28 10.53
N TYR A 764 0.02 -13.53 9.46
CA TYR A 764 0.88 -13.37 8.30
C TYR A 764 1.00 -11.88 7.96
N ASP A 765 2.09 -11.54 7.30
CA ASP A 765 2.30 -10.21 6.74
C ASP A 765 2.85 -10.34 5.31
N ALA A 766 2.80 -9.25 4.56
CA ALA A 766 3.22 -9.21 3.17
C ALA A 766 4.05 -7.95 2.91
N THR A 767 4.90 -7.99 1.91
CA THR A 767 5.74 -6.86 1.52
C THR A 767 5.28 -6.28 0.19
N VAL A 768 4.87 -4.99 0.16
CA VAL A 768 4.51 -4.25 -1.06
C VAL A 768 5.46 -3.07 -1.26
N LEU A 769 6.07 -2.99 -2.44
CA LEU A 769 7.08 -1.98 -2.75
C LEU A 769 6.48 -0.60 -3.01
N GLY A 770 7.08 0.43 -2.46
CA GLY A 770 6.83 1.84 -2.74
C GLY A 770 5.69 2.47 -1.95
N THR A 771 4.49 1.94 -2.02
CA THR A 771 3.30 2.50 -1.33
C THR A 771 3.05 1.90 0.05
N HIS A 772 3.67 0.77 0.37
CA HIS A 772 3.58 0.07 1.65
C HIS A 772 2.13 -0.27 2.08
N ASN A 773 1.21 -0.40 1.13
CA ASN A 773 -0.17 -0.76 1.39
C ASN A 773 -0.73 -1.62 0.25
N PHE A 774 -1.85 -2.27 0.49
CA PHE A 774 -2.57 -3.05 -0.51
C PHE A 774 -4.04 -3.21 -0.15
N VAL A 775 -4.84 -3.68 -1.11
CA VAL A 775 -6.26 -3.96 -0.89
C VAL A 775 -6.44 -5.42 -0.48
N ALA A 776 -6.99 -5.63 0.72
CA ALA A 776 -7.28 -6.94 1.27
C ALA A 776 -8.73 -7.03 1.76
N ASN A 777 -9.48 -8.08 1.37
CA ASN A 777 -10.92 -8.21 1.63
C ASN A 777 -11.74 -6.97 1.25
N GLY A 778 -11.27 -6.21 0.23
CA GLY A 778 -11.87 -4.95 -0.18
C GLY A 778 -11.69 -3.80 0.81
N ILE A 779 -10.67 -3.83 1.67
CA ILE A 779 -10.27 -2.79 2.62
C ILE A 779 -8.81 -2.45 2.36
N SER A 780 -8.44 -1.18 2.48
CA SER A 780 -7.04 -0.76 2.35
C SER A 780 -6.28 -1.01 3.65
N VAL A 781 -5.19 -1.75 3.59
CA VAL A 781 -4.34 -2.19 4.72
C VAL A 781 -2.88 -1.81 4.48
N HIS A 782 -2.12 -1.63 5.55
CA HIS A 782 -0.71 -1.21 5.50
C HIS A 782 0.25 -2.35 5.85
N ASN A 783 1.49 -2.28 5.36
CA ASN A 783 2.55 -3.23 5.66
C ASN A 783 3.80 -2.55 6.28
N SER A 784 4.83 -3.32 6.67
CA SER A 784 5.86 -2.98 7.67
C SER A 784 7.11 -2.23 7.16
N ILE A 785 7.93 -1.69 8.13
CA ILE A 785 9.04 -0.73 7.99
C ILE A 785 10.39 -1.36 7.58
N GLU A 786 10.69 -2.62 7.95
CA GLU A 786 11.99 -3.27 7.66
C GLU A 786 12.29 -3.45 6.16
N GLN A 787 11.38 -3.02 5.31
CA GLN A 787 11.44 -3.19 3.86
C GLN A 787 12.48 -2.29 3.20
N ASP A 788 12.78 -1.13 3.77
CA ASP A 788 13.73 -0.18 3.22
C ASP A 788 15.18 -0.61 3.45
N ALA A 789 15.44 -1.46 4.46
CA ALA A 789 16.77 -1.96 4.77
C ALA A 789 17.28 -2.96 3.71
N ASP A 790 18.52 -2.79 3.29
CA ASP A 790 19.22 -3.75 2.43
C ASP A 790 19.74 -4.94 3.23
N MET A 791 20.10 -4.70 4.49
CA MET A 791 20.57 -5.71 5.43
C MET A 791 19.93 -5.49 6.80
N VAL A 792 19.61 -6.58 7.48
CA VAL A 792 19.13 -6.58 8.87
C VAL A 792 20.01 -7.50 9.70
N ILE A 793 20.63 -6.96 10.73
CA ILE A 793 21.46 -7.68 11.71
C ILE A 793 20.72 -7.65 13.04
N LEU A 794 20.40 -8.83 13.57
CA LEU A 794 19.77 -9.00 14.88
C LEU A 794 20.83 -9.44 15.87
N LEU A 795 20.98 -8.70 16.97
CA LEU A 795 21.91 -9.04 18.03
C LEU A 795 21.18 -9.84 19.10
N HIS A 796 21.74 -11.02 19.42
CA HIS A 796 21.23 -11.93 20.44
C HIS A 796 22.34 -12.34 21.40
N ARG A 797 22.03 -12.35 22.69
CA ARG A 797 22.91 -12.85 23.76
C ARG A 797 22.08 -13.72 24.70
N GLU A 798 22.48 -14.97 24.86
CA GLU A 798 21.78 -15.93 25.71
C GLU A 798 21.99 -15.62 27.21
N ASP A 799 23.20 -15.19 27.60
CA ASP A 799 23.57 -14.79 28.98
C ASP A 799 22.79 -13.58 29.52
N ALA A 800 22.18 -12.78 28.65
CA ALA A 800 21.30 -11.68 29.05
C ALA A 800 19.96 -12.18 29.60
N TYR A 801 19.52 -13.37 29.20
CA TYR A 801 18.29 -14.02 29.67
C TYR A 801 18.57 -15.09 30.73
N GLU A 802 19.67 -15.86 30.59
CA GLU A 802 20.08 -16.96 31.46
C GLU A 802 21.54 -16.76 31.89
N LYS A 803 21.73 -16.32 33.13
CA LYS A 803 23.07 -16.02 33.64
C LYS A 803 24.03 -17.21 33.70
N GLU A 804 23.50 -18.45 33.78
CA GLU A 804 24.25 -19.69 33.84
C GLU A 804 24.30 -20.42 32.47
N SER A 805 24.05 -19.69 31.37
CA SER A 805 24.15 -20.23 30.02
C SER A 805 25.54 -20.77 29.73
N PRO A 806 25.66 -21.95 29.10
CA PRO A 806 26.96 -22.46 28.63
C PRO A 806 27.64 -21.56 27.58
N ARG A 807 26.88 -20.66 26.97
CA ARG A 807 27.35 -19.66 26.02
C ARG A 807 27.57 -18.29 26.63
N ALA A 808 27.83 -18.21 27.95
CA ALA A 808 28.07 -16.94 28.62
C ALA A 808 29.28 -16.19 28.02
N GLY A 809 29.11 -14.90 27.67
CA GLY A 809 30.10 -14.11 26.96
C GLY A 809 30.12 -14.25 25.46
N GLU A 810 29.22 -15.04 24.85
CA GLU A 810 29.02 -15.10 23.41
C GLU A 810 27.84 -14.22 22.98
N ALA A 811 27.91 -13.73 21.75
CA ALA A 811 26.82 -13.02 21.11
C ALA A 811 26.67 -13.48 19.67
N ASP A 812 25.43 -13.64 19.21
CA ASP A 812 25.11 -13.98 17.83
C ASP A 812 24.70 -12.72 17.08
N LEU A 813 25.41 -12.44 15.98
CA LEU A 813 25.03 -11.46 14.95
C LEU A 813 24.26 -12.19 13.86
N ILE A 814 22.93 -12.16 13.93
CA ILE A 814 22.06 -12.89 13.02
C ILE A 814 21.75 -11.99 11.83
N VAL A 815 22.38 -12.25 10.67
CA VAL A 815 22.03 -11.58 9.42
C VAL A 815 20.74 -12.19 8.89
N GLY A 816 19.60 -11.64 9.32
CA GLY A 816 18.27 -12.16 9.00
C GLY A 816 17.71 -11.71 7.66
N LYS A 817 18.31 -10.65 7.07
CA LYS A 817 18.00 -10.13 5.73
C LYS A 817 19.27 -9.64 5.07
N HIS A 818 19.52 -10.03 3.82
CA HIS A 818 20.61 -9.54 3.00
C HIS A 818 20.17 -9.52 1.53
N ARG A 819 19.97 -8.32 0.94
CA ARG A 819 19.49 -8.19 -0.45
C ARG A 819 20.49 -8.72 -1.48
N ASN A 820 21.77 -8.52 -1.21
CA ASN A 820 22.84 -8.79 -2.18
C ASN A 820 23.71 -9.98 -1.79
N GLY A 821 23.31 -10.80 -0.81
CA GLY A 821 24.09 -11.92 -0.32
C GLY A 821 23.29 -12.91 0.53
N PRO A 822 23.96 -13.95 1.04
CA PRO A 822 23.34 -14.96 1.89
C PRO A 822 23.03 -14.42 3.30
N THR A 823 22.14 -15.11 3.99
CA THR A 823 21.86 -14.90 5.42
C THR A 823 22.64 -15.92 6.23
N ALA A 824 23.22 -15.50 7.36
CA ALA A 824 23.98 -16.37 8.24
C ALA A 824 23.98 -15.83 9.68
N THR A 825 24.44 -16.64 10.63
CA THR A 825 24.69 -16.21 12.00
C THR A 825 26.19 -16.20 12.23
N VAL A 826 26.73 -15.07 12.66
CA VAL A 826 28.13 -14.89 13.05
C VAL A 826 28.19 -14.80 14.56
N THR A 827 28.96 -15.67 15.21
CA THR A 827 29.15 -15.65 16.66
C THR A 827 30.39 -14.85 17.02
N VAL A 828 30.24 -13.91 17.97
CA VAL A 828 31.31 -13.03 18.47
C VAL A 828 31.39 -13.09 19.99
N ALA A 829 32.56 -12.75 20.58
CA ALA A 829 32.74 -12.68 22.03
C ALA A 829 32.33 -11.29 22.54
N PHE A 830 31.54 -11.23 23.61
CA PHE A 830 31.16 -10.01 24.31
C PHE A 830 32.02 -9.79 25.55
N GLN A 831 32.81 -8.74 25.56
CA GLN A 831 33.64 -8.31 26.69
C GLN A 831 32.96 -7.12 27.38
N GLY A 832 31.95 -7.39 28.21
CA GLY A 832 31.11 -6.35 28.83
C GLY A 832 31.87 -5.36 29.71
N HIS A 833 32.92 -5.80 30.38
CA HIS A 833 33.78 -4.95 31.22
C HIS A 833 34.58 -3.90 30.42
N TYR A 834 34.88 -4.19 29.13
CA TYR A 834 35.50 -3.25 28.21
C TYR A 834 34.50 -2.60 27.26
N SER A 835 33.22 -2.87 27.40
CA SER A 835 32.15 -2.39 26.50
C SER A 835 32.47 -2.63 25.02
N ARG A 836 32.79 -3.87 24.64
CA ARG A 836 33.09 -4.22 23.21
C ARG A 836 32.75 -5.64 22.86
N PHE A 837 32.57 -5.86 21.56
CA PHE A 837 32.56 -7.17 20.92
C PHE A 837 33.88 -7.41 20.20
N VAL A 838 34.30 -8.67 20.08
CA VAL A 838 35.51 -9.10 19.37
C VAL A 838 35.23 -10.43 18.65
N ASP A 839 36.05 -10.76 17.64
CA ASP A 839 35.97 -12.06 17.00
C ASP A 839 36.23 -13.18 18.00
N MET A 840 35.57 -14.31 17.78
CA MET A 840 35.91 -15.56 18.50
C MET A 840 37.30 -16.01 18.10
N ALA A 841 38.05 -16.51 19.07
CA ALA A 841 39.36 -17.12 18.76
C ALA A 841 39.12 -18.35 17.84
N GLN A 842 39.76 -18.33 16.67
CA GLN A 842 39.77 -19.50 15.79
C GLN A 842 40.61 -20.58 16.46
N HIS A 843 40.01 -21.73 16.78
CA HIS A 843 40.70 -22.92 17.28
C HIS A 843 41.24 -23.73 16.09
#